data_fc88dfa3ec99c002af7bba487753e8ab
#
_entry.id   fc88dfa3ec99c002af7bba487753e8ab
#
_cell.length_a   1.000
_cell.length_b   1.000
_cell.length_c   1.000
_cell.angle_alpha   90.00
_cell.angle_beta   90.00
_cell.angle_gamma   90.00
#
_symmetry.space_group_name_H-M   'P 1'
#
loop_
_entity.id
_entity.type
_entity.pdbx_description
1 polymer ?
#
loop_
_entity_poly.entity_id
_entity_poly.type
_entity_poly.pdbx_seq_one_letter_code
_entity_poly.pdbx_strand_id
1 'polypeptide(L)'
;MNFFDSRFHCMPFAIKAIACAALSLPALAVEPFTVRDIRVEGLQRIEPGTVFASLPVRVGDRYTTDTGAAAIRALFALGLFKDVRLETQGDVLVVVVEERPSVALVEFVGLKEFDKDVLIKALRDIGLAEGRPFDKALADRAEQELKRQYISRSLYGAEVVSTTTPVDRNRVNLTFTITEGGPAKIGQIEIVGNKAFTDQTLRDQFNLDTGGWMSWYTKSDRYSRTKLNADLEALRSYYLSRGFLEFRIDSTQVAMSPNKQEMSITINITEGERFVTSGVSLEGNYLDRDDEFKALIKIAVGKPYNAEMVAETTKAFTEYFGKFGFAFARVEAKPVIDRQNNRVQFVLQAEPSRRAYVRRIQIAGNDRTRDEVIRREFRQLESSWYDGDKIRLSRDRVDRLGYFTGVNVETMEVPGAQDQVDLLFTVTERPTGSISLGAGFSSIEKLALNFGIRQDNAFGSGNFLAVEVNTSRFNQNLVISTTNPYYTQNGISRTFDLFHRTTRPFFGNINSYRIITTGVGTRFGIPVTETDTVFLGVNAEQTQVKEGVGIQMPDLLRPYIEKQTALPITVGWARDRRDSALVPTRGALQRFNSDVSLAGDAHFARASYQFQQYIPLTKKYTFAFNADVGLGQGLNGKEFPLFKNYYVGGLGSVRGFERNTLGPPPSQSGNSASFYPGGPKKLVFNAEFITPFPGAGNDRTLRLFGFTDAGRAFGANEDMSLDKLSVSAGVGLSWISPMGPLRFSYATPIVKQTGDRIQRLQFQIGTSF
;
A
#
# COMPACT_ATOMS: atom_id res chain seq x y z
N MET A 1 63.53 21.05 -19.40
CA MET A 1 64.11 21.07 -20.75
C MET A 1 63.04 21.62 -21.67
N ASN A 2 63.11 22.91 -21.82
CA ASN A 2 63.35 23.61 -23.11
C ASN A 2 62.23 23.44 -24.11
N PHE A 3 61.63 24.45 -24.68
CA PHE A 3 61.85 25.81 -25.09
C PHE A 3 60.78 26.03 -26.17
N PHE A 4 60.19 27.04 -26.45
CA PHE A 4 60.24 28.47 -26.81
C PHE A 4 58.89 28.82 -27.43
N ASP A 5 58.33 29.82 -27.18
CA ASP A 5 58.45 31.29 -27.17
C ASP A 5 57.55 31.94 -28.21
N SER A 6 56.75 32.80 -27.66
CA SER A 6 56.24 34.09 -28.05
C SER A 6 56.36 34.60 -29.49
N ARG A 7 55.39 35.31 -29.99
CA ARG A 7 55.40 36.79 -30.19
C ARG A 7 54.10 37.33 -30.74
N PHE A 8 53.62 38.27 -30.00
CA PHE A 8 52.81 39.40 -30.40
C PHE A 8 53.06 40.01 -31.81
N HIS A 9 51.94 40.44 -32.45
CA HIS A 9 51.96 41.73 -33.16
C HIS A 9 50.58 42.43 -33.04
N CYS A 10 50.57 43.54 -32.34
CA CYS A 10 49.57 44.59 -32.42
C CYS A 10 49.44 45.13 -33.84
N MET A 11 48.21 45.22 -34.34
CA MET A 11 47.89 46.15 -35.41
C MET A 11 46.58 46.90 -35.13
N PRO A 12 46.42 48.09 -35.59
CA PRO A 12 45.74 49.18 -34.88
C PRO A 12 44.25 49.27 -35.14
N PHE A 13 43.61 49.88 -34.19
CA PHE A 13 42.16 50.08 -33.94
C PHE A 13 41.42 50.98 -34.95
N ALA A 14 41.95 51.20 -36.16
CA ALA A 14 41.42 52.21 -37.06
C ALA A 14 40.65 51.73 -38.31
N ILE A 15 40.47 50.40 -38.51
CA ILE A 15 39.79 49.88 -39.75
C ILE A 15 38.47 49.17 -39.48
N LYS A 16 38.04 49.01 -38.21
CA LYS A 16 36.74 48.40 -37.88
C LYS A 16 35.57 49.39 -37.72
N ALA A 17 35.79 50.65 -37.80
CA ALA A 17 34.76 51.71 -37.70
C ALA A 17 34.03 52.06 -38.99
N ILE A 18 34.51 51.59 -40.15
CA ILE A 18 33.91 51.95 -41.45
C ILE A 18 33.03 50.90 -42.07
N ALA A 19 33.06 49.66 -41.54
CA ALA A 19 32.20 48.57 -42.04
C ALA A 19 30.83 48.43 -41.32
N CYS A 20 30.56 49.16 -40.23
CA CYS A 20 29.26 49.14 -39.52
C CYS A 20 28.31 50.32 -39.92
N ALA A 21 28.72 51.22 -40.82
CA ALA A 21 27.88 52.36 -41.20
C ALA A 21 27.10 52.14 -42.50
N ALA A 22 27.11 51.00 -43.14
CA ALA A 22 26.49 50.77 -44.46
C ALA A 22 25.31 49.80 -44.52
N LEU A 23 24.70 49.45 -43.38
CA LEU A 23 23.49 48.59 -43.35
C LEU A 23 22.43 49.09 -42.37
N SER A 24 22.25 50.35 -42.15
CA SER A 24 20.99 50.93 -41.70
C SER A 24 20.09 51.16 -42.91
N LEU A 25 19.48 50.12 -43.40
CA LEU A 25 18.24 50.25 -44.17
C LEU A 25 17.24 50.98 -43.28
N PRO A 26 16.65 52.15 -43.70
CA PRO A 26 15.55 52.72 -42.93
C PRO A 26 14.45 51.69 -42.87
N ALA A 27 14.03 51.27 -41.67
CA ALA A 27 12.76 50.66 -41.48
C ALA A 27 11.74 51.64 -42.07
N LEU A 28 11.14 51.27 -43.21
CA LEU A 28 10.02 52.01 -43.80
C LEU A 28 8.90 51.96 -42.77
N ALA A 29 8.81 53.02 -41.94
CA ALA A 29 7.66 53.21 -41.07
C ALA A 29 6.45 53.34 -41.99
N VAL A 30 5.51 52.44 -41.87
CA VAL A 30 4.25 52.51 -42.64
C VAL A 30 3.56 53.80 -42.24
N GLU A 31 3.32 54.73 -43.22
CA GLU A 31 2.56 55.91 -42.92
C GLU A 31 1.18 55.56 -42.38
N PRO A 32 0.71 56.21 -41.32
CA PRO A 32 -0.60 55.91 -40.76
C PRO A 32 -1.71 56.18 -41.76
N PHE A 33 -2.52 55.16 -42.07
CA PHE A 33 -3.65 55.25 -42.99
C PHE A 33 -4.96 54.73 -42.33
N THR A 34 -6.09 55.08 -42.93
CA THR A 34 -7.39 54.54 -42.47
C THR A 34 -7.72 53.24 -43.19
N VAL A 35 -7.92 52.18 -42.47
CA VAL A 35 -8.17 50.85 -43.03
C VAL A 35 -9.55 50.81 -43.73
N ARG A 36 -9.57 50.64 -45.03
CA ARG A 36 -10.79 50.52 -45.85
C ARG A 36 -11.32 49.12 -45.98
N ASP A 37 -10.42 48.15 -45.99
CA ASP A 37 -10.73 46.73 -46.07
C ASP A 37 -9.65 45.90 -45.37
N ILE A 38 -10.01 44.74 -44.87
CA ILE A 38 -9.08 43.76 -44.26
C ILE A 38 -9.23 42.45 -45.02
N ARG A 39 -8.15 41.96 -45.60
CA ARG A 39 -8.08 40.66 -46.29
C ARG A 39 -7.21 39.72 -45.48
N VAL A 40 -7.62 38.45 -45.46
CA VAL A 40 -6.86 37.38 -44.79
C VAL A 40 -6.42 36.39 -45.84
N GLU A 41 -5.12 36.16 -45.95
CA GLU A 41 -4.53 35.22 -46.90
C GLU A 41 -3.75 34.14 -46.17
N GLY A 42 -3.67 32.94 -46.79
CA GLY A 42 -2.93 31.80 -46.22
C GLY A 42 -3.74 30.88 -45.31
N LEU A 43 -5.04 31.12 -45.14
CA LEU A 43 -5.94 30.20 -44.40
C LEU A 43 -6.19 28.95 -45.21
N GLN A 44 -6.15 27.80 -44.53
CA GLN A 44 -6.40 26.50 -45.11
C GLN A 44 -7.56 25.79 -44.42
N ARG A 45 -7.66 25.90 -43.11
CA ARG A 45 -8.62 25.18 -42.27
C ARG A 45 -9.36 26.12 -41.31
N ILE A 46 -8.70 27.18 -40.88
CA ILE A 46 -9.26 28.12 -39.89
C ILE A 46 -10.21 29.07 -40.67
N GLU A 47 -11.40 29.27 -40.11
CA GLU A 47 -12.37 30.21 -40.70
C GLU A 47 -11.86 31.66 -40.53
N PRO A 48 -12.03 32.47 -41.60
CA PRO A 48 -11.63 33.90 -41.56
C PRO A 48 -12.23 34.65 -40.38
N GLY A 49 -13.42 34.28 -39.93
CA GLY A 49 -14.09 34.87 -38.76
C GLY A 49 -13.28 34.79 -37.47
N THR A 50 -12.49 33.74 -37.27
CA THR A 50 -11.61 33.57 -36.10
C THR A 50 -10.50 34.62 -36.10
N VAL A 51 -9.93 34.94 -37.28
CA VAL A 51 -8.92 35.98 -37.42
C VAL A 51 -9.54 37.33 -37.17
N PHE A 52 -10.67 37.65 -37.82
CA PHE A 52 -11.37 38.93 -37.65
C PHE A 52 -11.81 39.18 -36.19
N ALA A 53 -12.30 38.16 -35.49
CA ALA A 53 -12.71 38.27 -34.08
C ALA A 53 -11.57 38.62 -33.13
N SER A 54 -10.34 38.24 -33.50
CA SER A 54 -9.14 38.40 -32.67
C SER A 54 -8.27 39.62 -33.06
N LEU A 55 -8.58 40.22 -34.18
CA LEU A 55 -7.87 41.44 -34.64
C LEU A 55 -8.34 42.64 -33.81
N PRO A 56 -7.41 43.42 -33.20
CA PRO A 56 -7.74 44.65 -32.48
C PRO A 56 -7.97 45.84 -33.44
N VAL A 57 -7.84 45.64 -34.77
CA VAL A 57 -8.02 46.65 -35.83
C VAL A 57 -9.26 46.30 -36.62
N ARG A 58 -10.15 47.26 -36.87
CA ARG A 58 -11.37 47.15 -37.67
C ARG A 58 -11.35 48.04 -38.90
N VAL A 59 -12.21 47.79 -39.85
CA VAL A 59 -12.44 48.68 -40.99
C VAL A 59 -12.93 50.03 -40.46
N GLY A 60 -12.27 51.07 -40.84
CA GLY A 60 -12.48 52.46 -40.37
C GLY A 60 -11.47 52.91 -39.30
N ASP A 61 -10.71 52.03 -38.71
CA ASP A 61 -9.68 52.39 -37.71
C ASP A 61 -8.40 52.94 -38.38
N ARG A 62 -7.66 53.74 -37.65
CA ARG A 62 -6.36 54.23 -38.09
C ARG A 62 -5.26 53.19 -37.82
N TYR A 63 -4.65 52.68 -38.86
CA TYR A 63 -3.54 51.74 -38.76
C TYR A 63 -2.25 52.49 -38.44
N THR A 64 -1.51 52.02 -37.44
CA THR A 64 -0.20 52.47 -37.03
C THR A 64 0.71 51.28 -36.77
N THR A 65 2.01 51.49 -36.69
CA THR A 65 2.96 50.41 -36.38
C THR A 65 2.63 49.73 -35.05
N ASP A 66 2.14 50.47 -34.05
CA ASP A 66 1.78 49.95 -32.72
C ASP A 66 0.51 49.06 -32.81
N THR A 67 -0.50 49.50 -33.57
CA THR A 67 -1.72 48.69 -33.79
C THR A 67 -1.41 47.45 -34.60
N GLY A 68 -0.49 47.49 -35.56
CA GLY A 68 0.02 46.35 -36.29
C GLY A 68 0.72 45.34 -35.38
N ALA A 69 1.62 45.83 -34.53
CA ALA A 69 2.32 45.00 -33.56
C ALA A 69 1.35 44.34 -32.54
N ALA A 70 0.29 45.07 -32.14
CA ALA A 70 -0.77 44.53 -31.28
C ALA A 70 -1.57 43.44 -31.99
N ALA A 71 -1.88 43.64 -33.29
CA ALA A 71 -2.61 42.67 -34.10
C ALA A 71 -1.81 41.38 -34.28
N ILE A 72 -0.51 41.47 -34.58
CA ILE A 72 0.36 40.32 -34.69
C ILE A 72 0.40 39.56 -33.36
N ARG A 73 0.58 40.24 -32.23
CA ARG A 73 0.58 39.61 -30.90
C ARG A 73 -0.74 38.92 -30.58
N ALA A 74 -1.86 39.56 -30.88
CA ALA A 74 -3.20 38.99 -30.65
C ALA A 74 -3.43 37.72 -31.46
N LEU A 75 -3.02 37.68 -32.72
CA LEU A 75 -3.13 36.48 -33.56
C LEU A 75 -2.17 35.39 -33.14
N PHE A 76 -0.93 35.71 -32.76
CA PHE A 76 -0.02 34.70 -32.19
C PHE A 76 -0.52 34.12 -30.85
N ALA A 77 -1.18 34.93 -30.04
CA ALA A 77 -1.75 34.48 -28.75
C ALA A 77 -2.82 33.40 -28.92
N LEU A 78 -3.46 33.28 -30.09
CA LEU A 78 -4.37 32.19 -30.40
C LEU A 78 -3.68 30.82 -30.48
N GLY A 79 -2.36 30.78 -30.70
CA GLY A 79 -1.59 29.56 -30.83
C GLY A 79 -1.88 28.77 -32.14
N LEU A 80 -2.68 29.31 -33.05
CA LEU A 80 -3.14 28.66 -34.28
C LEU A 80 -2.20 28.88 -35.46
N PHE A 81 -1.35 29.92 -35.43
CA PHE A 81 -0.50 30.35 -36.51
C PHE A 81 0.97 30.09 -36.23
N LYS A 82 1.70 29.69 -37.25
CA LYS A 82 3.15 29.51 -37.22
C LYS A 82 3.83 30.83 -37.57
N ASP A 83 3.28 31.60 -38.52
CA ASP A 83 3.72 32.93 -38.91
C ASP A 83 2.54 33.87 -39.17
N VAL A 84 2.70 35.11 -38.83
CA VAL A 84 1.71 36.19 -39.06
C VAL A 84 2.44 37.42 -39.56
N ARG A 85 2.10 37.86 -40.76
CA ARG A 85 2.63 39.10 -41.36
C ARG A 85 1.48 40.03 -41.69
N LEU A 86 1.73 41.30 -41.56
CA LEU A 86 0.80 42.31 -41.97
C LEU A 86 1.43 43.08 -43.16
N GLU A 87 0.74 43.05 -44.26
CA GLU A 87 1.11 43.77 -45.47
C GLU A 87 0.07 44.86 -45.76
N THR A 88 0.50 45.95 -46.34
CA THR A 88 -0.38 47.08 -46.71
C THR A 88 -0.42 47.23 -48.21
N GLN A 89 -1.61 47.20 -48.82
CA GLN A 89 -1.82 47.43 -50.20
C GLN A 89 -2.73 48.67 -50.40
N GLY A 90 -2.10 49.84 -50.36
CA GLY A 90 -2.85 51.10 -50.29
C GLY A 90 -3.59 51.22 -48.96
N ASP A 91 -4.92 51.36 -48.99
CA ASP A 91 -5.80 51.47 -47.82
C ASP A 91 -6.31 50.10 -47.34
N VAL A 92 -5.81 49.00 -47.88
CA VAL A 92 -6.20 47.61 -47.51
C VAL A 92 -5.12 47.01 -46.64
N LEU A 93 -5.53 46.47 -45.47
CA LEU A 93 -4.67 45.68 -44.60
C LEU A 93 -4.77 44.20 -45.00
N VAL A 94 -3.65 43.65 -45.45
CA VAL A 94 -3.58 42.21 -45.78
C VAL A 94 -2.92 41.46 -44.64
N VAL A 95 -3.66 40.55 -44.00
CA VAL A 95 -3.16 39.70 -42.92
C VAL A 95 -2.75 38.35 -43.55
N VAL A 96 -1.46 38.16 -43.72
CA VAL A 96 -0.91 36.91 -44.25
C VAL A 96 -0.58 36.01 -43.10
N VAL A 97 -1.21 34.84 -43.05
CA VAL A 97 -1.01 33.87 -41.97
C VAL A 97 -0.51 32.55 -42.53
N GLU A 98 0.35 31.89 -41.77
CA GLU A 98 0.73 30.50 -41.99
C GLU A 98 0.14 29.66 -40.83
N GLU A 99 -0.85 28.80 -41.12
CA GLU A 99 -1.48 28.01 -40.10
C GLU A 99 -0.53 26.93 -39.55
N ARG A 100 -0.55 26.73 -38.23
CA ARG A 100 0.09 25.55 -37.63
C ARG A 100 -0.65 24.28 -38.09
N PRO A 101 0.05 23.23 -38.50
CA PRO A 101 -0.60 21.95 -38.81
C PRO A 101 -1.31 21.42 -37.58
N SER A 102 -2.39 20.67 -37.76
CA SER A 102 -3.03 19.99 -36.64
C SER A 102 -2.55 18.55 -36.55
N VAL A 103 -2.55 18.00 -35.34
CA VAL A 103 -2.24 16.60 -35.11
C VAL A 103 -3.37 15.73 -35.67
N ALA A 104 -3.06 14.88 -36.64
CA ALA A 104 -4.01 13.94 -37.21
C ALA A 104 -4.07 12.63 -36.42
N LEU A 105 -2.91 12.15 -35.98
CA LEU A 105 -2.77 10.89 -35.24
C LEU A 105 -1.56 10.99 -34.32
N VAL A 106 -1.68 10.41 -33.11
CA VAL A 106 -0.54 10.18 -32.21
C VAL A 106 -0.30 8.69 -32.09
N GLU A 107 0.88 8.26 -32.49
CA GLU A 107 1.24 6.83 -32.51
C GLU A 107 2.52 6.57 -31.70
N PHE A 108 2.56 5.41 -31.05
CA PHE A 108 3.74 4.90 -30.34
C PHE A 108 4.21 3.61 -31.00
N VAL A 109 5.47 3.56 -31.39
CA VAL A 109 6.12 2.38 -31.99
C VAL A 109 7.20 1.88 -31.03
N GLY A 110 7.20 0.59 -30.71
CA GLY A 110 8.19 -0.04 -29.83
C GLY A 110 7.88 0.06 -28.34
N LEU A 111 6.73 0.57 -27.96
CA LEU A 111 6.28 0.69 -26.56
C LEU A 111 5.95 -0.69 -25.98
N LYS A 112 6.54 -1.03 -24.82
CA LYS A 112 6.30 -2.29 -24.08
C LYS A 112 6.08 -2.07 -22.59
N GLU A 113 6.81 -1.10 -21.98
CA GLU A 113 6.82 -0.89 -20.53
C GLU A 113 5.64 -0.07 -20.01
N PHE A 114 5.07 0.78 -20.86
CA PHE A 114 3.95 1.65 -20.51
C PHE A 114 2.68 1.28 -21.24
N ASP A 115 1.54 1.54 -20.61
CA ASP A 115 0.24 1.41 -21.24
C ASP A 115 0.03 2.59 -22.23
N LYS A 116 -0.35 2.26 -23.48
CA LYS A 116 -0.54 3.23 -24.55
C LYS A 116 -1.63 4.26 -24.23
N ASP A 117 -2.73 3.81 -23.63
CA ASP A 117 -3.89 4.68 -23.36
C ASP A 117 -3.58 5.70 -22.26
N VAL A 118 -2.77 5.29 -21.29
CA VAL A 118 -2.28 6.19 -20.22
C VAL A 118 -1.40 7.29 -20.80
N LEU A 119 -0.50 6.95 -21.72
CA LEU A 119 0.37 7.92 -22.38
C LEU A 119 -0.40 8.86 -23.30
N ILE A 120 -1.35 8.37 -24.08
CA ILE A 120 -2.22 9.21 -24.91
C ILE A 120 -2.98 10.21 -24.06
N LYS A 121 -3.50 9.78 -22.91
CA LYS A 121 -4.18 10.69 -21.97
C LYS A 121 -3.23 11.75 -21.43
N ALA A 122 -2.04 11.37 -20.99
CA ALA A 122 -1.03 12.31 -20.50
C ALA A 122 -0.60 13.33 -21.58
N LEU A 123 -0.45 12.90 -22.84
CA LEU A 123 -0.16 13.81 -23.95
C LEU A 123 -1.32 14.78 -24.22
N ARG A 124 -2.55 14.32 -24.11
CA ARG A 124 -3.75 15.16 -24.23
C ARG A 124 -3.80 16.26 -23.18
N ASP A 125 -3.44 15.93 -21.95
CA ASP A 125 -3.45 16.87 -20.81
C ASP A 125 -2.43 18.01 -21.00
N ILE A 126 -1.32 17.77 -21.72
CA ILE A 126 -0.32 18.80 -22.07
C ILE A 126 -0.61 19.51 -23.40
N GLY A 127 -1.72 19.16 -24.08
CA GLY A 127 -2.15 19.81 -25.34
C GLY A 127 -1.75 19.09 -26.63
N LEU A 128 -1.06 17.95 -26.56
CA LEU A 128 -0.74 17.11 -27.72
C LEU A 128 -1.83 16.05 -27.91
N ALA A 129 -2.86 16.40 -28.64
CA ALA A 129 -3.97 15.47 -28.94
C ALA A 129 -4.42 15.64 -30.39
N GLU A 130 -5.08 14.61 -30.89
CA GLU A 130 -5.71 14.66 -32.23
C GLU A 130 -6.66 15.85 -32.37
N GLY A 131 -6.57 16.54 -33.47
CA GLY A 131 -7.34 17.75 -33.78
C GLY A 131 -6.77 19.05 -33.17
N ARG A 132 -5.78 19.00 -32.28
CA ARG A 132 -5.11 20.18 -31.70
C ARG A 132 -4.01 20.70 -32.62
N PRO A 133 -3.71 22.02 -32.58
CA PRO A 133 -2.55 22.56 -33.29
C PRO A 133 -1.27 21.88 -32.83
N PHE A 134 -0.42 21.49 -33.76
CA PHE A 134 0.88 20.89 -33.46
C PHE A 134 1.87 21.95 -33.03
N ASP A 135 2.52 21.72 -31.91
CA ASP A 135 3.64 22.52 -31.43
C ASP A 135 4.87 21.61 -31.26
N LYS A 136 5.92 21.91 -31.99
CA LYS A 136 7.17 21.15 -31.91
C LYS A 136 7.79 21.20 -30.51
N ALA A 137 7.71 22.32 -29.82
CA ALA A 137 8.27 22.46 -28.48
C ALA A 137 7.53 21.58 -27.44
N LEU A 138 6.22 21.36 -27.64
CA LEU A 138 5.46 20.41 -26.81
C LEU A 138 5.85 18.96 -27.11
N ALA A 139 6.06 18.61 -28.40
CA ALA A 139 6.49 17.27 -28.79
C ALA A 139 7.91 16.97 -28.24
N ASP A 140 8.84 17.92 -28.36
CA ASP A 140 10.19 17.78 -27.80
C ASP A 140 10.17 17.64 -26.26
N ARG A 141 9.30 18.38 -25.56
CA ARG A 141 9.11 18.23 -24.11
C ARG A 141 8.52 16.86 -23.75
N ALA A 142 7.54 16.39 -24.52
CA ALA A 142 6.94 15.08 -24.32
C ALA A 142 7.98 13.97 -24.52
N GLU A 143 8.84 14.09 -25.53
CA GLU A 143 9.95 13.16 -25.78
C GLU A 143 10.90 13.12 -24.58
N GLN A 144 11.31 14.27 -24.06
CA GLN A 144 12.20 14.37 -22.89
C GLN A 144 11.54 13.84 -21.62
N GLU A 145 10.25 14.07 -21.44
CA GLU A 145 9.50 13.55 -20.30
C GLU A 145 9.37 12.02 -20.38
N LEU A 146 9.01 11.47 -21.53
CA LEU A 146 8.99 10.04 -21.76
C LEU A 146 10.35 9.40 -21.45
N LYS A 147 11.44 10.02 -21.94
CA LYS A 147 12.80 9.56 -21.65
C LYS A 147 13.10 9.57 -20.14
N ARG A 148 12.69 10.60 -19.40
CA ARG A 148 12.81 10.66 -17.94
C ARG A 148 12.02 9.56 -17.26
N GLN A 149 10.80 9.25 -17.75
CA GLN A 149 9.98 8.17 -17.22
C GLN A 149 10.65 6.79 -17.42
N TYR A 150 11.27 6.56 -18.57
CA TYR A 150 12.07 5.33 -18.79
C TYR A 150 13.27 5.25 -17.87
N ILE A 151 14.00 6.33 -17.67
CA ILE A 151 15.13 6.42 -16.73
C ILE A 151 14.67 6.12 -15.30
N SER A 152 13.51 6.63 -14.88
CA SER A 152 12.97 6.37 -13.55
C SER A 152 12.67 4.89 -13.29
N ARG A 153 12.44 4.12 -14.37
CA ARG A 153 12.27 2.66 -14.35
C ARG A 153 13.56 1.87 -14.60
N SER A 154 14.70 2.51 -14.48
CA SER A 154 16.04 1.91 -14.69
C SER A 154 16.38 1.58 -16.14
N LEU A 155 15.62 2.07 -17.11
CA LEU A 155 15.83 1.87 -18.53
C LEU A 155 16.69 3.02 -19.13
N TYR A 156 17.94 3.08 -18.73
CA TYR A 156 18.86 4.15 -19.12
C TYR A 156 19.26 4.12 -20.60
N GLY A 157 19.14 2.96 -21.24
CA GLY A 157 19.34 2.77 -22.67
C GLY A 157 18.16 3.19 -23.53
N ALA A 158 17.06 3.62 -22.94
CA ALA A 158 15.87 3.99 -23.69
C ALA A 158 16.13 5.22 -24.57
N GLU A 159 15.79 5.09 -25.83
CA GLU A 159 15.80 6.16 -26.82
C GLU A 159 14.36 6.42 -27.27
N VAL A 160 13.97 7.67 -27.20
CA VAL A 160 12.66 8.14 -27.65
C VAL A 160 12.93 9.20 -28.70
N VAL A 161 12.36 9.04 -29.87
CA VAL A 161 12.48 9.98 -30.99
C VAL A 161 11.09 10.29 -31.49
N SER A 162 10.75 11.57 -31.51
CA SER A 162 9.51 12.05 -32.09
C SER A 162 9.70 12.41 -33.56
N THR A 163 8.88 11.88 -34.42
CA THR A 163 8.86 12.18 -35.86
C THR A 163 7.50 12.71 -36.29
N THR A 164 7.52 13.69 -37.18
CA THR A 164 6.29 14.27 -37.73
C THR A 164 6.22 14.00 -39.22
N THR A 165 5.13 13.40 -39.68
CA THR A 165 4.88 13.13 -41.09
C THR A 165 3.71 13.99 -41.55
N PRO A 166 3.91 14.89 -42.56
CA PRO A 166 2.84 15.69 -43.14
C PRO A 166 1.77 14.81 -43.78
N VAL A 167 0.52 15.20 -43.60
CA VAL A 167 -0.66 14.57 -44.17
C VAL A 167 -1.53 15.66 -44.80
N ASP A 168 -2.40 15.27 -45.73
CA ASP A 168 -3.31 16.20 -46.44
C ASP A 168 -4.08 17.13 -45.47
N ARG A 169 -4.45 18.30 -45.99
CA ARG A 169 -5.20 19.37 -45.27
C ARG A 169 -4.49 19.93 -44.07
N ASN A 170 -3.20 20.27 -44.22
CA ASN A 170 -2.37 20.87 -43.18
C ASN A 170 -2.46 20.11 -41.85
N ARG A 171 -2.25 18.81 -41.89
CA ARG A 171 -2.20 17.91 -40.73
C ARG A 171 -0.84 17.22 -40.61
N VAL A 172 -0.52 16.72 -39.42
CA VAL A 172 0.69 15.93 -39.19
C VAL A 172 0.35 14.69 -38.36
N ASN A 173 0.94 13.57 -38.71
CA ASN A 173 1.02 12.42 -37.81
C ASN A 173 2.25 12.60 -36.93
N LEU A 174 2.05 12.43 -35.62
CA LEU A 174 3.12 12.46 -34.61
C LEU A 174 3.40 11.03 -34.16
N THR A 175 4.57 10.51 -34.50
CA THR A 175 4.99 9.15 -34.14
C THR A 175 6.14 9.24 -33.15
N PHE A 176 5.95 8.65 -31.96
CA PHE A 176 7.01 8.42 -31.00
C PHE A 176 7.61 7.04 -31.22
N THR A 177 8.82 6.99 -31.77
CA THR A 177 9.57 5.75 -31.92
C THR A 177 10.41 5.53 -30.67
N ILE A 178 10.18 4.41 -30.01
CA ILE A 178 10.77 4.08 -28.74
C ILE A 178 11.62 2.81 -28.87
N THR A 179 12.89 2.92 -28.49
CA THR A 179 13.78 1.78 -28.33
C THR A 179 14.06 1.66 -26.84
N GLU A 180 13.37 0.74 -26.14
CA GLU A 180 13.41 0.72 -24.67
C GLU A 180 14.75 0.29 -24.10
N GLY A 181 15.49 -0.56 -24.79
CA GLY A 181 16.72 -1.15 -24.27
C GLY A 181 16.45 -2.13 -23.11
N GLY A 182 17.49 -2.59 -22.48
CA GLY A 182 17.41 -3.38 -21.25
C GLY A 182 17.56 -2.53 -20.00
N PRO A 183 17.09 -3.01 -18.81
CA PRO A 183 17.35 -2.31 -17.55
C PRO A 183 18.85 -2.31 -17.26
N ALA A 184 19.37 -1.16 -16.82
CA ALA A 184 20.76 -1.05 -16.39
C ALA A 184 20.94 -1.83 -15.09
N LYS A 185 21.81 -2.85 -15.14
CA LYS A 185 22.14 -3.71 -14.00
C LYS A 185 23.34 -3.16 -13.25
N ILE A 186 23.38 -3.42 -11.95
CA ILE A 186 24.53 -3.07 -11.12
C ILE A 186 25.58 -4.19 -11.28
N GLY A 187 26.69 -3.85 -11.90
CA GLY A 187 27.84 -4.75 -12.06
C GLY A 187 28.72 -4.76 -10.81
N GLN A 188 28.89 -3.59 -10.16
CA GLN A 188 29.78 -3.45 -9.00
C GLN A 188 29.25 -2.38 -8.05
N ILE A 189 29.35 -2.64 -6.74
CA ILE A 189 29.21 -1.67 -5.66
C ILE A 189 30.49 -1.74 -4.83
N GLU A 190 31.21 -0.63 -4.75
CA GLU A 190 32.46 -0.50 -4.03
C GLU A 190 32.33 0.59 -2.97
N ILE A 191 32.73 0.27 -1.74
CA ILE A 191 32.77 1.23 -0.62
C ILE A 191 34.24 1.43 -0.28
N VAL A 192 34.71 2.67 -0.39
CA VAL A 192 36.12 3.02 -0.16
C VAL A 192 36.24 3.85 1.11
N GLY A 193 37.17 3.45 1.98
CA GLY A 193 37.42 4.16 3.25
C GLY A 193 36.89 3.42 4.48
N ASN A 194 36.19 2.32 4.30
CA ASN A 194 35.72 1.46 5.40
C ASN A 194 36.91 0.65 6.01
N LYS A 195 37.03 0.72 7.32
CA LYS A 195 38.01 -0.01 8.13
C LYS A 195 37.36 -0.80 9.26
N ALA A 196 36.30 -0.24 9.85
CA ALA A 196 35.61 -0.83 10.99
C ALA A 196 34.66 -1.98 10.60
N PHE A 197 34.14 -1.99 9.40
CA PHE A 197 33.21 -3.00 8.91
C PHE A 197 33.63 -3.49 7.54
N THR A 198 33.35 -4.77 7.25
CA THR A 198 33.63 -5.35 5.94
C THR A 198 32.63 -4.85 4.89
N ASP A 199 33.05 -4.79 3.64
CA ASP A 199 32.20 -4.42 2.50
C ASP A 199 30.88 -5.22 2.47
N GLN A 200 30.97 -6.51 2.73
CA GLN A 200 29.79 -7.37 2.75
C GLN A 200 28.81 -6.95 3.82
N THR A 201 29.27 -6.64 5.04
CA THR A 201 28.40 -6.19 6.14
C THR A 201 27.70 -4.88 5.80
N LEU A 202 28.37 -3.98 5.09
CA LEU A 202 27.81 -2.70 4.67
C LEU A 202 26.83 -2.87 3.50
N ARG A 203 27.18 -3.69 2.51
CA ARG A 203 26.29 -4.01 1.39
C ARG A 203 25.01 -4.74 1.83
N ASP A 204 25.08 -5.55 2.89
CA ASP A 204 23.90 -6.21 3.47
C ASP A 204 22.85 -5.23 4.00
N GLN A 205 23.19 -3.94 4.17
CA GLN A 205 22.24 -2.87 4.53
C GLN A 205 21.53 -2.26 3.32
N PHE A 206 21.99 -2.57 2.09
CA PHE A 206 21.48 -1.98 0.87
C PHE A 206 20.29 -2.75 0.30
N ASN A 207 19.41 -2.03 -0.37
CA ASN A 207 18.36 -2.60 -1.21
C ASN A 207 18.87 -2.89 -2.64
N LEU A 208 19.94 -2.21 -3.05
CA LEU A 208 20.64 -2.45 -4.30
C LEU A 208 21.70 -3.52 -4.11
N ASP A 209 21.81 -4.42 -5.08
CA ASP A 209 22.81 -5.51 -5.07
C ASP A 209 23.30 -5.79 -6.49
N THR A 210 24.47 -6.43 -6.61
CA THR A 210 25.07 -6.83 -7.89
C THR A 210 24.36 -8.00 -8.60
N GLY A 211 23.26 -8.45 -8.03
CA GLY A 211 22.46 -9.55 -8.57
C GLY A 211 22.77 -10.90 -7.94
N GLY A 212 21.73 -11.61 -7.58
CA GLY A 212 21.75 -12.98 -7.08
C GLY A 212 20.78 -13.85 -7.87
N TRP A 213 20.66 -15.11 -7.52
CA TRP A 213 19.77 -16.06 -8.19
C TRP A 213 18.28 -15.67 -8.15
N MET A 214 17.89 -14.77 -7.20
CA MET A 214 16.53 -14.22 -7.07
C MET A 214 16.36 -12.81 -7.66
N SER A 215 17.36 -12.26 -8.33
CA SER A 215 17.29 -10.89 -8.87
C SER A 215 16.18 -10.68 -9.89
N TRP A 216 15.78 -11.73 -10.60
CA TRP A 216 14.62 -11.72 -11.48
C TRP A 216 13.30 -11.36 -10.75
N TYR A 217 13.19 -11.69 -9.47
CA TYR A 217 12.04 -11.40 -8.62
C TYR A 217 12.22 -10.10 -7.85
N THR A 218 13.32 -9.93 -7.11
CA THR A 218 13.58 -8.77 -6.25
C THR A 218 13.88 -7.50 -7.03
N LYS A 219 14.40 -7.63 -8.28
CA LYS A 219 14.89 -6.53 -9.11
C LYS A 219 15.90 -5.64 -8.34
N SER A 220 16.65 -6.25 -7.41
CA SER A 220 17.67 -5.57 -6.60
C SER A 220 18.90 -5.20 -7.43
N ASP A 221 19.13 -5.91 -8.52
CA ASP A 221 20.21 -5.67 -9.49
C ASP A 221 19.94 -4.48 -10.43
N ARG A 222 18.75 -3.87 -10.37
CA ARG A 222 18.41 -2.73 -11.23
C ARG A 222 18.75 -1.42 -10.54
N TYR A 223 19.60 -0.63 -11.19
CA TYR A 223 19.97 0.67 -10.66
C TYR A 223 18.78 1.63 -10.60
N SER A 224 18.61 2.27 -9.47
CA SER A 224 17.63 3.35 -9.25
C SER A 224 18.25 4.41 -8.34
N ARG A 225 18.21 5.66 -8.75
CA ARG A 225 18.71 6.78 -7.95
C ARG A 225 18.00 6.93 -6.61
N THR A 226 16.69 6.66 -6.59
CA THR A 226 15.89 6.70 -5.35
C THR A 226 16.34 5.61 -4.37
N LYS A 227 16.57 4.38 -4.86
CA LYS A 227 17.09 3.28 -4.04
C LYS A 227 18.50 3.60 -3.54
N LEU A 228 19.38 4.12 -4.41
CA LEU A 228 20.74 4.50 -4.00
C LEU A 228 20.73 5.55 -2.89
N ASN A 229 19.90 6.59 -3.00
CA ASN A 229 19.80 7.59 -1.94
C ASN A 229 19.30 6.96 -0.61
N ALA A 230 18.35 6.05 -0.67
CA ALA A 230 17.90 5.31 0.51
C ALA A 230 19.00 4.43 1.11
N ASP A 231 19.82 3.79 0.28
CA ASP A 231 20.93 2.96 0.71
C ASP A 231 22.06 3.81 1.32
N LEU A 232 22.33 5.00 0.79
CA LEU A 232 23.29 5.95 1.39
C LEU A 232 22.83 6.43 2.76
N GLU A 233 21.52 6.69 2.95
CA GLU A 233 20.96 7.02 4.27
C GLU A 233 20.98 5.81 5.21
N ALA A 234 20.75 4.60 4.71
CA ALA A 234 20.90 3.37 5.49
C ALA A 234 22.35 3.17 5.95
N LEU A 235 23.33 3.41 5.06
CA LEU A 235 24.75 3.37 5.39
C LEU A 235 25.11 4.40 6.47
N ARG A 236 24.65 5.64 6.31
CA ARG A 236 24.83 6.70 7.32
C ARG A 236 24.25 6.30 8.66
N SER A 237 23.01 5.85 8.69
CA SER A 237 22.32 5.40 9.89
C SER A 237 23.04 4.21 10.56
N TYR A 238 23.58 3.29 9.75
CA TYR A 238 24.33 2.14 10.24
C TYR A 238 25.57 2.55 11.05
N TYR A 239 26.35 3.49 10.53
CA TYR A 239 27.54 4.04 11.22
C TYR A 239 27.16 4.87 12.45
N LEU A 240 26.21 5.82 12.28
CA LEU A 240 25.75 6.69 13.36
C LEU A 240 25.10 5.91 14.51
N SER A 241 24.54 4.74 14.26
CA SER A 241 23.97 3.88 15.33
C SER A 241 25.01 3.02 16.05
N ARG A 242 26.31 3.03 15.60
CA ARG A 242 27.38 2.18 16.12
C ARG A 242 28.58 2.93 16.68
N GLY A 243 28.44 4.21 16.89
CA GLY A 243 29.44 5.04 17.56
C GLY A 243 30.18 6.03 16.67
N PHE A 244 29.98 6.01 15.39
CA PHE A 244 30.72 6.86 14.45
C PHE A 244 30.01 8.21 14.24
N LEU A 245 30.13 9.08 15.24
CA LEU A 245 29.44 10.39 15.27
C LEU A 245 29.84 11.29 14.09
N GLU A 246 31.12 11.23 13.69
CA GLU A 246 31.70 12.07 12.64
C GLU A 246 31.69 11.39 11.25
N PHE A 247 30.92 10.32 11.09
CA PHE A 247 30.77 9.63 9.83
C PHE A 247 30.22 10.55 8.74
N ARG A 248 30.85 10.52 7.58
CA ARG A 248 30.38 11.24 6.41
C ARG A 248 30.62 10.44 5.13
N ILE A 249 29.76 10.68 4.17
CA ILE A 249 29.93 10.22 2.78
C ILE A 249 30.57 11.38 2.03
N ASP A 250 31.80 11.19 1.58
CA ASP A 250 32.58 12.25 0.92
C ASP A 250 32.14 12.42 -0.53
N SER A 251 31.91 11.32 -1.25
CA SER A 251 31.40 11.34 -2.62
C SER A 251 30.74 10.04 -3.01
N THR A 252 29.82 10.11 -3.94
CA THR A 252 29.21 8.95 -4.59
C THR A 252 29.33 9.11 -6.09
N GLN A 253 30.02 8.18 -6.74
CA GLN A 253 30.22 8.14 -8.17
C GLN A 253 29.42 6.99 -8.77
N VAL A 254 28.69 7.28 -9.84
CA VAL A 254 27.95 6.28 -10.60
C VAL A 254 28.44 6.36 -12.04
N ALA A 255 29.11 5.33 -12.47
CA ALA A 255 29.60 5.18 -13.83
C ALA A 255 28.73 4.19 -14.60
N MET A 256 28.41 4.54 -15.84
CA MET A 256 27.63 3.67 -16.74
C MET A 256 28.54 3.13 -17.82
N SER A 257 28.43 1.84 -18.11
CA SER A 257 29.15 1.20 -19.20
C SER A 257 28.77 1.79 -20.57
N PRO A 258 29.64 1.74 -21.58
CA PRO A 258 29.36 2.29 -22.92
C PRO A 258 28.10 1.70 -23.58
N ASN A 259 27.76 0.43 -23.28
CA ASN A 259 26.56 -0.24 -23.77
C ASN A 259 25.28 0.14 -23.01
N LYS A 260 25.35 1.04 -22.00
CA LYS A 260 24.25 1.49 -21.13
C LYS A 260 23.52 0.37 -20.38
N GLN A 261 24.13 -0.81 -20.22
CA GLN A 261 23.49 -1.97 -19.58
C GLN A 261 24.03 -2.25 -18.18
N GLU A 262 25.22 -1.73 -17.85
CA GLU A 262 25.86 -1.96 -16.55
C GLU A 262 26.19 -0.63 -15.87
N MET A 263 26.03 -0.62 -14.53
CA MET A 263 26.35 0.48 -13.65
C MET A 263 27.37 0.06 -12.62
N SER A 264 28.40 0.88 -12.39
CA SER A 264 29.32 0.76 -11.26
C SER A 264 29.08 1.90 -10.29
N ILE A 265 28.97 1.58 -9.02
CA ILE A 265 28.73 2.53 -7.94
C ILE A 265 29.95 2.52 -7.02
N THR A 266 30.62 3.65 -6.84
CA THR A 266 31.72 3.83 -5.89
C THR A 266 31.32 4.87 -4.85
N ILE A 267 31.35 4.49 -3.57
CA ILE A 267 30.97 5.31 -2.44
C ILE A 267 32.22 5.55 -1.60
N ASN A 268 32.71 6.79 -1.57
CA ASN A 268 33.84 7.18 -0.74
C ASN A 268 33.32 7.68 0.60
N ILE A 269 33.83 7.11 1.70
CA ILE A 269 33.41 7.44 3.06
C ILE A 269 34.60 7.79 3.93
N THR A 270 34.33 8.61 4.94
CA THR A 270 35.23 8.84 6.09
C THR A 270 34.47 8.39 7.33
N GLU A 271 34.99 7.32 8.00
CA GLU A 271 34.32 6.73 9.17
C GLU A 271 34.39 7.65 10.41
N GLY A 272 35.51 8.34 10.60
CA GLY A 272 35.82 9.02 11.85
C GLY A 272 36.17 8.06 12.98
N GLU A 273 36.32 8.59 14.20
CA GLU A 273 36.56 7.80 15.40
C GLU A 273 35.26 7.28 16.02
N ARG A 274 35.38 6.19 16.76
CA ARG A 274 34.24 5.59 17.45
C ARG A 274 34.06 6.21 18.83
N PHE A 275 32.98 6.98 19.01
CA PHE A 275 32.64 7.64 20.26
C PHE A 275 31.79 6.76 21.18
N VAL A 276 32.02 6.92 22.50
CA VAL A 276 31.24 6.30 23.57
C VAL A 276 30.47 7.39 24.33
N THR A 277 29.23 7.14 24.63
CA THR A 277 28.40 8.07 25.41
C THR A 277 28.89 8.10 26.87
N SER A 278 29.38 9.23 27.32
CA SER A 278 29.90 9.40 28.69
C SER A 278 28.82 9.79 29.67
N GLY A 279 27.76 10.45 29.23
CA GLY A 279 26.69 10.90 30.13
C GLY A 279 25.54 11.56 29.37
N VAL A 280 24.44 11.72 30.10
CA VAL A 280 23.27 12.48 29.65
C VAL A 280 22.87 13.40 30.81
N SER A 281 22.75 14.69 30.55
CA SER A 281 22.26 15.68 31.51
C SER A 281 21.01 16.37 30.97
N LEU A 282 20.14 16.80 31.90
CA LEU A 282 18.93 17.55 31.59
C LEU A 282 19.18 19.02 31.89
N GLU A 283 18.83 19.91 30.99
CA GLU A 283 18.86 21.35 31.15
C GLU A 283 17.54 21.97 30.69
N GLY A 284 17.14 23.07 31.31
CA GLY A 284 15.90 23.77 31.00
C GLY A 284 14.75 23.42 31.95
N ASN A 285 13.53 23.52 31.47
CA ASN A 285 12.35 23.35 32.32
C ASN A 285 11.65 22.00 32.00
N TYR A 286 11.69 21.09 32.96
CA TYR A 286 11.07 19.77 32.89
C TYR A 286 9.79 19.64 33.73
N LEU A 287 9.18 20.78 34.13
CA LEU A 287 7.90 20.83 34.86
C LEU A 287 7.98 20.15 36.25
N ASP A 288 9.13 20.18 36.90
CA ASP A 288 9.41 19.48 38.17
C ASP A 288 9.20 17.94 38.07
N ARG A 289 9.38 17.37 36.86
CA ARG A 289 9.19 15.94 36.55
C ARG A 289 10.45 15.27 36.01
N ASP A 290 11.62 15.76 36.44
CA ASP A 290 12.91 15.29 35.92
C ASP A 290 13.05 13.77 35.95
N ASP A 291 12.56 13.10 37.01
CA ASP A 291 12.70 11.66 37.13
C ASP A 291 11.82 10.89 36.12
N GLU A 292 10.65 11.42 35.75
CA GLU A 292 9.80 10.84 34.72
C GLU A 292 10.47 10.98 33.36
N PHE A 293 11.08 12.12 33.04
CA PHE A 293 11.85 12.32 31.84
C PHE A 293 13.12 11.46 31.79
N LYS A 294 13.84 11.34 32.91
CA LYS A 294 14.99 10.42 32.99
C LYS A 294 14.61 8.98 32.67
N ALA A 295 13.41 8.53 33.07
CA ALA A 295 12.91 7.20 32.74
C ALA A 295 12.63 6.99 31.24
N LEU A 296 12.47 8.07 30.46
CA LEU A 296 12.27 8.03 29.02
C LEU A 296 13.58 8.04 28.23
N ILE A 297 14.73 8.22 28.88
CA ILE A 297 16.04 8.25 28.22
C ILE A 297 16.37 6.87 27.69
N LYS A 298 16.49 6.77 26.34
CA LYS A 298 16.92 5.56 25.65
C LYS A 298 18.43 5.53 25.39
N ILE A 299 19.11 6.66 25.58
CA ILE A 299 20.55 6.80 25.40
C ILE A 299 21.27 6.00 26.47
N ALA A 300 22.05 5.00 26.07
CA ALA A 300 22.77 4.13 26.99
C ALA A 300 24.16 4.70 27.31
N VAL A 301 24.39 5.11 28.58
CA VAL A 301 25.68 5.58 29.03
C VAL A 301 26.70 4.42 29.13
N GLY A 302 27.94 4.66 28.75
CA GLY A 302 29.00 3.64 28.70
C GLY A 302 28.94 2.74 27.45
N LYS A 303 27.98 2.96 26.55
CA LYS A 303 27.85 2.25 25.29
C LYS A 303 28.26 3.14 24.10
N PRO A 304 28.56 2.56 22.94
CA PRO A 304 28.80 3.35 21.73
C PRO A 304 27.65 4.31 21.46
N TYR A 305 27.99 5.50 20.98
CA TYR A 305 27.01 6.48 20.52
C TYR A 305 26.01 5.85 19.55
N ASN A 306 24.75 6.25 19.69
CA ASN A 306 23.69 5.79 18.79
C ASN A 306 22.73 6.95 18.49
N ALA A 307 22.77 7.45 17.24
CA ALA A 307 21.95 8.57 16.79
C ALA A 307 20.44 8.27 16.87
N GLU A 308 20.03 7.04 16.61
CA GLU A 308 18.64 6.61 16.70
C GLU A 308 18.11 6.74 18.13
N MET A 309 18.90 6.32 19.14
CA MET A 309 18.53 6.45 20.55
C MET A 309 18.44 7.90 21.00
N VAL A 310 19.28 8.78 20.45
CA VAL A 310 19.20 10.23 20.72
C VAL A 310 17.91 10.80 20.13
N ALA A 311 17.64 10.53 18.86
CA ALA A 311 16.41 10.99 18.21
C ALA A 311 15.14 10.42 18.85
N GLU A 312 15.15 9.14 19.26
CA GLU A 312 14.03 8.54 19.99
C GLU A 312 13.84 9.15 21.38
N THR A 313 14.91 9.53 22.06
CA THR A 313 14.82 10.19 23.36
C THR A 313 14.23 11.59 23.22
N THR A 314 14.74 12.42 22.30
CA THR A 314 14.19 13.77 22.08
C THR A 314 12.73 13.73 21.65
N LYS A 315 12.38 12.79 20.77
CA LYS A 315 10.99 12.55 20.35
C LYS A 315 10.10 12.14 21.54
N ALA A 316 10.55 11.19 22.35
CA ALA A 316 9.81 10.74 23.52
C ALA A 316 9.58 11.88 24.53
N PHE A 317 10.55 12.77 24.69
CA PHE A 317 10.44 13.96 25.55
C PHE A 317 9.41 14.94 25.00
N THR A 318 9.48 15.27 23.71
CA THR A 318 8.51 16.16 23.05
C THR A 318 7.10 15.60 23.13
N GLU A 319 6.92 14.29 22.88
CA GLU A 319 5.64 13.60 23.02
C GLU A 319 5.15 13.63 24.46
N TYR A 320 6.04 13.47 25.44
CA TYR A 320 5.68 13.51 26.86
C TYR A 320 5.23 14.91 27.29
N PHE A 321 5.90 15.98 26.87
CA PHE A 321 5.43 17.35 27.05
C PHE A 321 4.04 17.56 26.46
N GLY A 322 3.79 17.00 25.28
CA GLY A 322 2.48 17.06 24.61
C GLY A 322 1.33 16.49 25.45
N LYS A 323 1.57 15.50 26.33
CA LYS A 323 0.54 14.96 27.24
C LYS A 323 0.06 15.96 28.28
N PHE A 324 0.89 16.95 28.61
CA PHE A 324 0.57 17.98 29.60
C PHE A 324 0.10 19.30 29.01
N GLY A 325 -0.19 19.32 27.70
CA GLY A 325 -0.71 20.51 27.03
C GLY A 325 0.33 21.37 26.32
N PHE A 326 1.58 20.97 26.28
CA PHE A 326 2.66 21.74 25.66
C PHE A 326 2.82 21.37 24.17
N ALA A 327 1.99 21.99 23.34
CA ALA A 327 1.91 21.70 21.90
C ALA A 327 3.19 22.03 21.13
N PHE A 328 3.95 23.01 21.60
CA PHE A 328 5.14 23.55 20.93
C PHE A 328 6.42 23.34 21.72
N ALA A 329 6.45 22.34 22.59
CA ALA A 329 7.66 21.99 23.34
C ALA A 329 8.81 21.65 22.39
N ARG A 330 9.97 22.23 22.65
CA ARG A 330 11.21 21.96 21.92
C ARG A 330 12.18 21.23 22.83
N VAL A 331 12.76 20.18 22.32
CA VAL A 331 13.80 19.41 22.99
C VAL A 331 14.97 19.23 22.04
N GLU A 332 16.11 19.77 22.41
CA GLU A 332 17.34 19.67 21.64
C GLU A 332 18.35 18.81 22.39
N ALA A 333 18.99 17.90 21.67
CA ALA A 333 20.11 17.12 22.21
C ALA A 333 21.42 17.78 21.74
N LYS A 334 22.10 18.49 22.64
CA LYS A 334 23.38 19.15 22.35
C LYS A 334 24.54 18.21 22.69
N PRO A 335 25.32 17.77 21.67
CA PRO A 335 26.49 16.94 21.93
C PRO A 335 27.65 17.79 22.46
N VAL A 336 28.24 17.38 23.56
CA VAL A 336 29.54 17.87 24.07
C VAL A 336 30.59 16.81 23.76
N ILE A 337 31.43 17.08 22.78
CA ILE A 337 32.35 16.09 22.18
C ILE A 337 33.74 16.27 22.81
N ASP A 338 34.24 15.22 23.44
CA ASP A 338 35.64 15.06 23.86
C ASP A 338 36.37 14.18 22.84
N ARG A 339 37.04 14.82 21.91
CA ARG A 339 37.79 14.13 20.83
C ARG A 339 39.07 13.45 21.36
N GLN A 340 39.63 13.90 22.47
CA GLN A 340 40.85 13.32 23.01
C GLN A 340 40.61 11.92 23.59
N ASN A 341 39.43 11.76 24.23
CA ASN A 341 39.05 10.50 24.87
C ASN A 341 37.96 9.74 24.09
N ASN A 342 37.59 10.19 22.88
CA ASN A 342 36.52 9.64 22.08
C ASN A 342 35.19 9.46 22.81
N ARG A 343 34.81 10.50 23.55
CA ARG A 343 33.61 10.52 24.39
C ARG A 343 32.66 11.62 23.97
N VAL A 344 31.36 11.36 24.10
CA VAL A 344 30.30 12.34 23.85
C VAL A 344 29.32 12.35 25.03
N GLN A 345 29.06 13.53 25.57
CA GLN A 345 27.98 13.74 26.53
C GLN A 345 26.84 14.47 25.83
N PHE A 346 25.61 14.11 26.16
CA PHE A 346 24.44 14.80 25.65
C PHE A 346 23.78 15.66 26.68
N VAL A 347 23.60 16.93 26.38
CA VAL A 347 22.80 17.86 27.15
C VAL A 347 21.45 17.96 26.48
N LEU A 348 20.41 17.42 27.11
CA LEU A 348 19.05 17.51 26.66
C LEU A 348 18.44 18.82 27.15
N GLN A 349 18.33 19.79 26.26
CA GLN A 349 17.78 21.10 26.59
C GLN A 349 16.29 21.14 26.26
N ALA A 350 15.45 21.40 27.25
CA ALA A 350 14.02 21.45 27.11
C ALA A 350 13.45 22.85 27.29
N GLU A 351 12.62 23.25 26.32
CA GLU A 351 11.82 24.48 26.36
C GLU A 351 10.35 24.10 26.13
N PRO A 352 9.54 23.91 27.18
CA PRO A 352 8.17 23.44 27.03
C PRO A 352 7.23 24.44 26.35
N SER A 353 7.64 25.73 26.24
CA SER A 353 6.78 26.81 25.72
C SER A 353 5.56 27.02 26.64
N ARG A 354 4.40 27.38 26.06
CA ARG A 354 3.16 27.60 26.80
C ARG A 354 2.22 26.42 26.68
N ARG A 355 1.44 26.23 27.76
CA ARG A 355 0.37 25.23 27.75
C ARG A 355 -0.81 25.73 26.92
N ALA A 356 -1.35 24.88 26.04
CA ALA A 356 -2.34 25.26 25.08
C ALA A 356 -3.64 24.43 25.21
N TYR A 357 -4.78 25.10 24.97
CA TYR A 357 -6.08 24.48 24.77
C TYR A 357 -6.34 24.27 23.28
N VAL A 358 -7.02 23.18 22.92
CA VAL A 358 -7.57 23.00 21.58
C VAL A 358 -8.86 23.82 21.49
N ARG A 359 -8.84 24.92 20.76
CA ARG A 359 -9.98 25.78 20.56
C ARG A 359 -10.99 25.13 19.62
N ARG A 360 -10.53 24.67 18.46
CA ARG A 360 -11.35 24.13 17.40
C ARG A 360 -10.65 22.98 16.68
N ILE A 361 -11.42 21.98 16.24
CA ILE A 361 -10.99 20.92 15.37
C ILE A 361 -11.70 21.09 14.03
N GLN A 362 -10.94 21.44 13.00
CA GLN A 362 -11.43 21.59 11.63
C GLN A 362 -11.12 20.33 10.83
N ILE A 363 -12.04 19.96 9.94
CA ILE A 363 -11.88 18.83 9.04
C ILE A 363 -11.96 19.36 7.62
N ALA A 364 -11.04 18.95 6.74
CA ALA A 364 -10.99 19.34 5.35
C ALA A 364 -10.73 18.15 4.44
N GLY A 365 -11.22 18.21 3.20
CA GLY A 365 -11.02 17.16 2.19
C GLY A 365 -12.01 15.99 2.28
N ASN A 366 -13.06 16.10 3.09
CA ASN A 366 -14.14 15.10 3.23
C ASN A 366 -15.34 15.44 2.35
N ASP A 367 -15.18 15.38 1.03
CA ASP A 367 -16.22 15.76 0.07
C ASP A 367 -17.42 14.81 0.06
N ARG A 368 -17.22 13.53 0.37
CA ARG A 368 -18.23 12.46 0.38
C ARG A 368 -18.56 11.97 1.77
N THR A 369 -17.55 11.85 2.63
CA THR A 369 -17.70 11.34 3.99
C THR A 369 -18.26 12.44 4.88
N ARG A 370 -19.32 12.15 5.61
CA ARG A 370 -19.93 13.10 6.54
C ARG A 370 -18.98 13.46 7.66
N ASP A 371 -18.98 14.70 8.08
CA ASP A 371 -18.15 15.22 9.17
C ASP A 371 -18.29 14.39 10.47
N GLU A 372 -19.51 14.01 10.82
CA GLU A 372 -19.82 13.18 11.99
C GLU A 372 -19.06 11.83 12.00
N VAL A 373 -18.80 11.25 10.82
CA VAL A 373 -18.11 9.96 10.68
C VAL A 373 -16.64 10.09 11.08
N ILE A 374 -16.02 11.21 10.79
CA ILE A 374 -14.64 11.50 11.15
C ILE A 374 -14.56 11.95 12.61
N ARG A 375 -15.45 12.88 13.00
CA ARG A 375 -15.45 13.52 14.32
C ARG A 375 -15.68 12.52 15.45
N ARG A 376 -16.49 11.49 15.26
CA ARG A 376 -16.74 10.44 16.28
C ARG A 376 -15.49 9.60 16.60
N GLU A 377 -14.50 9.60 15.70
CA GLU A 377 -13.23 8.92 15.93
C GLU A 377 -12.27 9.72 16.81
N PHE A 378 -12.53 10.98 17.06
CA PHE A 378 -11.64 11.82 17.85
C PHE A 378 -11.64 11.45 19.33
N ARG A 379 -10.47 11.45 19.92
CA ARG A 379 -10.24 11.30 21.36
C ARG A 379 -9.76 12.62 21.99
N GLN A 380 -9.18 13.51 21.16
CA GLN A 380 -8.98 14.90 21.50
C GLN A 380 -10.29 15.65 21.31
N LEU A 381 -10.71 16.40 22.32
CA LEU A 381 -11.92 17.20 22.26
C LEU A 381 -11.58 18.69 22.18
N GLU A 382 -12.47 19.46 21.59
CA GLU A 382 -12.44 20.91 21.64
C GLU A 382 -12.62 21.40 23.08
N SER A 383 -12.09 22.57 23.40
CA SER A 383 -12.10 23.17 24.73
C SER A 383 -11.41 22.34 25.82
N SER A 384 -10.62 21.36 25.43
CA SER A 384 -9.78 20.58 26.35
C SER A 384 -8.29 20.90 26.15
N TRP A 385 -7.48 20.55 27.14
CA TRP A 385 -6.02 20.67 27.00
C TRP A 385 -5.55 19.89 25.78
N TYR A 386 -4.60 20.47 25.06
CA TYR A 386 -3.87 19.77 24.02
C TYR A 386 -3.26 18.47 24.59
N ASP A 387 -3.45 17.37 23.90
CA ASP A 387 -2.88 16.07 24.26
C ASP A 387 -2.39 15.38 22.99
N GLY A 388 -1.08 15.38 22.78
CA GLY A 388 -0.46 14.82 21.58
C GLY A 388 -0.76 13.33 21.38
N ASP A 389 -0.91 12.56 22.46
CA ASP A 389 -1.28 11.14 22.36
C ASP A 389 -2.72 10.97 21.90
N LYS A 390 -3.65 11.79 22.41
CA LYS A 390 -5.05 11.76 21.96
C LYS A 390 -5.19 12.21 20.50
N ILE A 391 -4.43 13.22 20.09
CA ILE A 391 -4.42 13.70 18.70
C ILE A 391 -3.91 12.61 17.76
N ARG A 392 -2.78 11.98 18.12
CA ARG A 392 -2.22 10.85 17.35
C ARG A 392 -3.22 9.69 17.28
N LEU A 393 -3.82 9.33 18.42
CA LEU A 393 -4.84 8.28 18.46
C LEU A 393 -6.06 8.63 17.60
N SER A 394 -6.49 9.89 17.62
CA SER A 394 -7.60 10.36 16.75
C SER A 394 -7.25 10.20 15.27
N ARG A 395 -6.05 10.62 14.86
CA ARG A 395 -5.56 10.45 13.49
C ARG A 395 -5.53 8.96 13.10
N ASP A 396 -4.93 8.12 13.96
CA ASP A 396 -4.79 6.69 13.68
C ASP A 396 -6.14 5.97 13.62
N ARG A 397 -7.15 6.46 14.36
CA ARG A 397 -8.52 5.94 14.29
C ARG A 397 -9.21 6.34 13.00
N VAL A 398 -9.05 7.60 12.56
CA VAL A 398 -9.56 8.06 11.27
C VAL A 398 -8.91 7.31 10.11
N ASP A 399 -7.60 7.10 10.16
CA ASP A 399 -6.86 6.34 9.15
C ASP A 399 -7.33 4.87 9.09
N ARG A 400 -7.60 4.24 10.24
CA ARG A 400 -8.13 2.87 10.34
C ARG A 400 -9.52 2.68 9.75
N LEU A 401 -10.31 3.73 9.54
CA LEU A 401 -11.57 3.64 8.80
C LEU A 401 -11.37 3.10 7.38
N GLY A 402 -10.19 3.36 6.81
CA GLY A 402 -9.85 2.91 5.47
C GLY A 402 -10.58 3.67 4.37
N TYR A 403 -11.16 4.83 4.63
CA TYR A 403 -11.84 5.67 3.65
C TYR A 403 -10.92 6.69 2.99
N PHE A 404 -9.70 6.81 3.52
CA PHE A 404 -8.73 7.83 3.14
C PHE A 404 -7.42 7.19 2.67
N THR A 405 -6.74 7.86 1.73
CA THR A 405 -5.36 7.53 1.33
C THR A 405 -4.33 8.22 2.20
N GLY A 406 -4.71 9.29 2.88
CA GLY A 406 -3.87 10.03 3.82
C GLY A 406 -4.72 10.80 4.82
N VAL A 407 -4.22 10.85 6.05
CA VAL A 407 -4.78 11.66 7.15
C VAL A 407 -3.63 12.46 7.74
N ASN A 408 -3.67 13.77 7.57
CA ASN A 408 -2.70 14.70 8.13
C ASN A 408 -3.35 15.52 9.24
N VAL A 409 -2.58 15.85 10.26
CA VAL A 409 -3.01 16.71 11.37
C VAL A 409 -1.99 17.81 11.56
N GLU A 410 -2.45 19.03 11.45
CA GLU A 410 -1.64 20.22 11.67
C GLU A 410 -2.15 20.96 12.92
N THR A 411 -1.21 21.38 13.76
CA THR A 411 -1.51 22.22 14.92
C THR A 411 -1.19 23.67 14.55
N MET A 412 -2.22 24.51 14.53
CA MET A 412 -2.11 25.90 14.12
C MET A 412 -2.22 26.81 15.34
N GLU A 413 -1.34 27.80 15.43
CA GLU A 413 -1.45 28.86 16.43
C GLU A 413 -2.64 29.76 16.14
N VAL A 414 -3.34 30.21 17.19
CA VAL A 414 -4.46 31.14 17.06
C VAL A 414 -3.93 32.56 17.18
N PRO A 415 -4.07 33.41 16.14
CA PRO A 415 -3.62 34.79 16.21
C PRO A 415 -4.27 35.54 17.39
N GLY A 416 -3.44 36.14 18.26
CA GLY A 416 -3.88 36.89 19.42
C GLY A 416 -4.21 36.08 20.68
N ALA A 417 -4.18 34.74 20.62
CA ALA A 417 -4.39 33.86 21.78
C ALA A 417 -3.22 32.87 21.89
N GLN A 418 -2.28 33.18 22.79
CA GLN A 418 -1.05 32.38 22.93
C GLN A 418 -1.23 31.06 23.66
N ASP A 419 -2.37 30.81 24.29
CA ASP A 419 -2.74 29.62 25.04
C ASP A 419 -3.76 28.74 24.28
N GLN A 420 -3.99 29.01 23.00
CA GLN A 420 -4.96 28.30 22.17
C GLN A 420 -4.33 27.81 20.88
N VAL A 421 -4.79 26.65 20.45
CA VAL A 421 -4.44 26.06 19.16
C VAL A 421 -5.68 25.57 18.43
N ASP A 422 -5.65 25.65 17.11
CA ASP A 422 -6.60 24.96 16.25
C ASP A 422 -5.95 23.71 15.66
N LEU A 423 -6.72 22.65 15.55
CA LEU A 423 -6.28 21.43 14.86
C LEU A 423 -6.97 21.36 13.51
N LEU A 424 -6.18 21.20 12.45
CA LEU A 424 -6.67 20.94 11.10
C LEU A 424 -6.41 19.49 10.73
N PHE A 425 -7.47 18.70 10.62
CA PHE A 425 -7.44 17.34 10.07
C PHE A 425 -7.73 17.41 8.58
N THR A 426 -6.71 17.21 7.76
CA THR A 426 -6.84 17.13 6.31
C THR A 426 -6.86 15.68 5.88
N VAL A 427 -7.95 15.25 5.23
CA VAL A 427 -8.11 13.91 4.72
C VAL A 427 -8.12 13.90 3.20
N THR A 428 -7.60 12.83 2.61
CA THR A 428 -7.67 12.61 1.15
C THR A 428 -8.51 11.37 0.91
N GLU A 429 -9.72 11.54 0.39
CA GLU A 429 -10.66 10.43 0.19
C GLU A 429 -10.21 9.48 -0.91
N ARG A 430 -10.54 8.20 -0.74
CA ARG A 430 -10.42 7.17 -1.77
C ARG A 430 -11.78 6.56 -2.09
N PRO A 431 -11.94 5.92 -3.25
CA PRO A 431 -13.12 5.12 -3.52
C PRO A 431 -13.32 4.04 -2.45
N THR A 432 -14.50 4.04 -1.80
CA THR A 432 -14.85 3.08 -0.72
C THR A 432 -15.71 1.93 -1.22
N GLY A 433 -16.17 1.99 -2.47
CA GLY A 433 -16.84 0.90 -3.16
C GLY A 433 -15.84 0.03 -3.92
N SER A 434 -15.99 -1.28 -3.86
CA SER A 434 -15.20 -2.22 -4.61
C SER A 434 -16.06 -3.36 -5.14
N ILE A 435 -15.75 -3.78 -6.36
CA ILE A 435 -16.25 -5.03 -6.95
C ILE A 435 -15.05 -5.96 -7.02
N SER A 436 -15.17 -7.12 -6.42
CA SER A 436 -14.14 -8.15 -6.44
C SER A 436 -14.61 -9.35 -7.24
N LEU A 437 -13.78 -9.80 -8.15
CA LEU A 437 -13.93 -11.07 -8.83
C LEU A 437 -12.62 -11.83 -8.61
N GLY A 438 -12.70 -12.98 -7.99
CA GLY A 438 -11.55 -13.79 -7.69
C GLY A 438 -11.75 -15.24 -8.09
N ALA A 439 -10.66 -15.89 -8.44
CA ALA A 439 -10.60 -17.32 -8.64
C ALA A 439 -9.44 -17.87 -7.82
N GLY A 440 -9.68 -18.99 -7.19
CA GLY A 440 -8.67 -19.73 -6.44
C GLY A 440 -8.67 -21.20 -6.86
N PHE A 441 -7.55 -21.86 -6.66
CA PHE A 441 -7.45 -23.30 -6.86
C PHE A 441 -6.68 -23.93 -5.71
N SER A 442 -7.23 -25.02 -5.19
CA SER A 442 -6.55 -25.78 -4.16
C SER A 442 -6.63 -27.28 -4.42
N SER A 443 -5.76 -28.03 -3.78
CA SER A 443 -5.79 -29.49 -3.82
C SER A 443 -7.12 -30.07 -3.31
N ILE A 444 -7.83 -29.30 -2.49
CA ILE A 444 -9.05 -29.69 -1.78
C ILE A 444 -10.30 -29.14 -2.48
N GLU A 445 -10.48 -27.83 -2.48
CA GLU A 445 -11.69 -27.16 -3.00
C GLU A 445 -11.76 -27.17 -4.54
N LYS A 446 -10.66 -27.56 -5.22
CA LYS A 446 -10.49 -27.44 -6.66
C LYS A 446 -10.66 -25.98 -7.09
N LEU A 447 -11.44 -25.69 -8.11
CA LEU A 447 -11.75 -24.31 -8.50
C LEU A 447 -12.73 -23.69 -7.50
N ALA A 448 -12.37 -22.55 -6.94
CA ALA A 448 -13.22 -21.70 -6.13
C ALA A 448 -13.35 -20.34 -6.82
N LEU A 449 -14.56 -19.85 -6.92
CA LEU A 449 -14.86 -18.54 -7.48
C LEU A 449 -15.50 -17.68 -6.41
N ASN A 450 -15.11 -16.43 -6.32
CA ASN A 450 -15.76 -15.45 -5.48
C ASN A 450 -16.16 -14.23 -6.31
N PHE A 451 -17.32 -13.73 -5.98
CA PHE A 451 -17.81 -12.45 -6.44
C PHE A 451 -18.26 -11.65 -5.23
N GLY A 452 -17.82 -10.41 -5.15
CA GLY A 452 -18.19 -9.53 -4.05
C GLY A 452 -18.46 -8.11 -4.53
N ILE A 453 -19.51 -7.52 -4.00
CA ILE A 453 -19.75 -6.09 -4.05
C ILE A 453 -19.68 -5.59 -2.63
N ARG A 454 -18.81 -4.63 -2.38
CA ARG A 454 -18.56 -4.09 -1.06
C ARG A 454 -18.55 -2.56 -1.11
N GLN A 455 -19.23 -1.94 -0.16
CA GLN A 455 -19.22 -0.51 0.05
C GLN A 455 -18.97 -0.22 1.54
N ASP A 456 -17.77 0.28 1.86
CA ASP A 456 -17.34 0.49 3.24
C ASP A 456 -17.92 1.77 3.86
N ASN A 457 -18.31 2.73 3.03
CA ASN A 457 -18.88 4.02 3.45
C ASN A 457 -20.11 4.35 2.61
N ALA A 458 -21.21 3.61 2.82
CA ALA A 458 -22.42 3.77 2.05
C ALA A 458 -23.01 5.18 2.24
N PHE A 459 -23.11 5.93 1.15
CA PHE A 459 -23.62 7.31 1.11
C PHE A 459 -22.90 8.27 2.09
N GLY A 460 -21.62 8.02 2.36
CA GLY A 460 -20.83 8.84 3.28
C GLY A 460 -21.20 8.69 4.76
N SER A 461 -22.07 7.76 5.12
CA SER A 461 -22.58 7.57 6.47
C SER A 461 -21.68 6.74 7.39
N GLY A 462 -20.60 6.17 6.83
CA GLY A 462 -19.75 5.21 7.53
C GLY A 462 -20.39 3.84 7.72
N ASN A 463 -21.54 3.56 7.11
CA ASN A 463 -22.16 2.25 7.14
C ASN A 463 -21.52 1.34 6.08
N PHE A 464 -21.34 0.08 6.46
CA PHE A 464 -20.85 -0.96 5.58
C PHE A 464 -22.01 -1.71 4.94
N LEU A 465 -21.90 -2.01 3.66
CA LEU A 465 -22.81 -2.88 2.91
C LEU A 465 -21.98 -3.84 2.05
N ALA A 466 -22.31 -5.13 2.11
CA ALA A 466 -21.67 -6.13 1.27
C ALA A 466 -22.65 -7.18 0.77
N VAL A 467 -22.40 -7.65 -0.44
CA VAL A 467 -22.99 -8.85 -1.02
C VAL A 467 -21.84 -9.73 -1.48
N GLU A 468 -21.76 -10.94 -0.94
CA GLU A 468 -20.69 -11.89 -1.24
C GLU A 468 -21.28 -13.22 -1.71
N VAL A 469 -20.78 -13.68 -2.84
CA VAL A 469 -21.09 -14.99 -3.42
C VAL A 469 -19.79 -15.75 -3.58
N ASN A 470 -19.68 -16.83 -2.84
CA ASN A 470 -18.53 -17.74 -2.90
C ASN A 470 -19.00 -19.10 -3.37
N THR A 471 -18.35 -19.66 -4.37
CA THR A 471 -18.70 -20.99 -4.86
C THR A 471 -17.45 -21.82 -5.11
N SER A 472 -17.46 -23.02 -4.58
CA SER A 472 -16.47 -24.06 -4.84
C SER A 472 -17.15 -25.41 -5.02
N ARG A 473 -16.36 -26.44 -5.21
CA ARG A 473 -16.87 -27.81 -5.30
C ARG A 473 -17.67 -28.23 -4.06
N PHE A 474 -17.24 -27.79 -2.88
CA PHE A 474 -17.81 -28.24 -1.60
C PHE A 474 -18.61 -27.18 -0.86
N ASN A 475 -18.38 -25.91 -1.15
CA ASN A 475 -19.04 -24.81 -0.45
C ASN A 475 -19.64 -23.83 -1.44
N GLN A 476 -20.89 -23.45 -1.21
CA GLN A 476 -21.55 -22.34 -1.87
C GLN A 476 -22.14 -21.46 -0.79
N ASN A 477 -21.83 -20.18 -0.82
CA ASN A 477 -22.22 -19.24 0.20
C ASN A 477 -22.65 -17.93 -0.45
N LEU A 478 -23.86 -17.49 -0.12
CA LEU A 478 -24.37 -16.16 -0.41
C LEU A 478 -24.56 -15.45 0.93
N VAL A 479 -23.94 -14.30 1.10
CA VAL A 479 -24.11 -13.45 2.29
C VAL A 479 -24.43 -12.04 1.86
N ILE A 480 -25.47 -11.47 2.44
CA ILE A 480 -25.79 -10.04 2.35
C ILE A 480 -25.65 -9.48 3.77
N SER A 481 -24.76 -8.54 3.93
CA SER A 481 -24.41 -7.98 5.24
C SER A 481 -24.46 -6.46 5.23
N THR A 482 -25.03 -5.89 6.28
CA THR A 482 -24.98 -4.45 6.53
C THR A 482 -24.58 -4.18 7.97
N THR A 483 -23.63 -3.27 8.17
CA THR A 483 -23.11 -2.91 9.49
C THR A 483 -23.16 -1.40 9.69
N ASN A 484 -23.78 -0.98 10.78
CA ASN A 484 -23.63 0.35 11.33
C ASN A 484 -22.56 0.28 12.43
N PRO A 485 -21.34 0.80 12.25
CA PRO A 485 -20.25 0.69 13.23
C PRO A 485 -20.49 1.57 14.49
N TYR A 486 -21.38 2.56 14.39
CA TYR A 486 -21.78 3.44 15.49
C TYR A 486 -23.31 3.45 15.63
N TYR A 487 -23.89 2.28 15.93
CA TYR A 487 -25.31 2.19 16.24
C TYR A 487 -25.67 2.98 17.50
N THR A 488 -24.76 3.04 18.45
CA THR A 488 -24.83 3.93 19.62
C THR A 488 -23.65 4.91 19.60
N GLN A 489 -23.79 6.04 20.30
CA GLN A 489 -22.72 7.05 20.42
C GLN A 489 -21.44 6.49 21.06
N ASN A 490 -21.54 5.44 21.86
CA ASN A 490 -20.39 4.76 22.49
C ASN A 490 -19.65 3.78 21.56
N GLY A 491 -20.00 3.74 20.27
CA GLY A 491 -19.31 2.90 19.28
C GLY A 491 -19.74 1.43 19.29
N ILE A 492 -20.93 1.10 19.85
CA ILE A 492 -21.49 -0.25 19.68
C ILE A 492 -21.93 -0.36 18.22
N SER A 493 -21.36 -1.34 17.52
CA SER A 493 -21.75 -1.67 16.15
C SER A 493 -22.96 -2.58 16.11
N ARG A 494 -23.77 -2.48 15.05
CA ARG A 494 -24.86 -3.42 14.75
C ARG A 494 -24.73 -3.92 13.33
N THR A 495 -24.70 -5.24 13.18
CA THR A 495 -24.67 -5.93 11.90
C THR A 495 -25.94 -6.73 11.70
N PHE A 496 -26.51 -6.68 10.51
CA PHE A 496 -27.52 -7.58 10.01
C PHE A 496 -26.95 -8.43 8.89
N ASP A 497 -27.15 -9.74 9.00
CA ASP A 497 -26.70 -10.72 8.03
C ASP A 497 -27.89 -11.52 7.51
N LEU A 498 -27.99 -11.67 6.19
CA LEU A 498 -28.81 -12.67 5.51
C LEU A 498 -27.87 -13.63 4.81
N PHE A 499 -28.01 -14.92 5.08
CA PHE A 499 -27.11 -15.90 4.51
C PHE A 499 -27.82 -17.16 4.01
N HIS A 500 -27.27 -17.69 2.91
CA HIS A 500 -27.64 -18.99 2.37
C HIS A 500 -26.38 -19.78 2.09
N ARG A 501 -26.19 -20.91 2.76
CA ARG A 501 -25.00 -21.74 2.67
C ARG A 501 -25.36 -23.15 2.26
N THR A 502 -24.64 -23.68 1.27
CA THR A 502 -24.67 -25.09 0.90
C THR A 502 -23.28 -25.66 1.12
N THR A 503 -23.16 -26.61 2.03
CA THR A 503 -21.91 -27.33 2.29
C THR A 503 -22.07 -28.77 1.84
N ARG A 504 -21.11 -29.25 1.05
CA ARG A 504 -20.99 -30.66 0.66
C ARG A 504 -19.78 -31.23 1.38
N PRO A 505 -19.97 -31.96 2.47
CA PRO A 505 -18.87 -32.62 3.15
C PRO A 505 -18.19 -33.60 2.19
N PHE A 506 -16.86 -33.61 2.21
CA PHE A 506 -16.07 -34.44 1.30
C PHE A 506 -16.01 -35.89 1.82
N PHE A 507 -16.42 -36.83 0.96
CA PHE A 507 -16.28 -38.29 1.21
C PHE A 507 -15.73 -38.94 -0.05
N GLY A 508 -14.41 -39.04 -0.14
CA GLY A 508 -13.78 -39.61 -1.31
C GLY A 508 -14.21 -38.92 -2.62
N ASN A 509 -14.48 -39.69 -3.68
CA ASN A 509 -14.93 -39.17 -4.97
C ASN A 509 -16.45 -39.02 -5.12
N ILE A 510 -17.24 -39.21 -4.03
CA ILE A 510 -18.68 -39.32 -4.10
C ILE A 510 -19.38 -38.25 -3.28
N ASN A 511 -20.19 -37.41 -3.94
CA ASN A 511 -21.06 -36.41 -3.29
C ASN A 511 -22.33 -37.13 -2.75
N SER A 512 -22.29 -37.56 -1.49
CA SER A 512 -23.40 -38.32 -0.95
C SER A 512 -24.57 -37.49 -0.41
N TYR A 513 -24.33 -36.25 0.02
CA TYR A 513 -25.36 -35.34 0.53
C TYR A 513 -24.88 -33.88 0.55
N ARG A 514 -25.81 -32.96 0.78
CA ARG A 514 -25.53 -31.54 0.98
C ARG A 514 -26.30 -31.00 2.18
N ILE A 515 -25.64 -30.16 2.94
CA ILE A 515 -26.23 -29.43 4.07
C ILE A 515 -26.56 -28.04 3.59
N ILE A 516 -27.80 -27.63 3.64
CA ILE A 516 -28.29 -26.32 3.24
C ILE A 516 -28.73 -25.60 4.51
N THR A 517 -28.12 -24.43 4.77
CA THR A 517 -28.50 -23.56 5.90
C THR A 517 -28.87 -22.19 5.36
N THR A 518 -30.08 -21.75 5.67
CA THR A 518 -30.56 -20.40 5.36
C THR A 518 -30.90 -19.71 6.68
N GLY A 519 -30.51 -18.46 6.82
CA GLY A 519 -30.76 -17.76 8.06
C GLY A 519 -30.61 -16.25 7.96
N VAL A 520 -31.10 -15.60 8.99
CA VAL A 520 -30.97 -14.17 9.24
C VAL A 520 -30.46 -13.96 10.64
N GLY A 521 -29.56 -13.01 10.81
CA GLY A 521 -28.96 -12.71 12.10
C GLY A 521 -28.79 -11.23 12.36
N THR A 522 -28.72 -10.91 13.63
CA THR A 522 -28.26 -9.60 14.09
C THR A 522 -27.17 -9.78 15.12
N ARG A 523 -26.14 -8.96 15.03
CA ARG A 523 -25.00 -9.01 15.92
C ARG A 523 -24.59 -7.61 16.35
N PHE A 524 -24.34 -7.44 17.63
CA PHE A 524 -23.81 -6.24 18.23
C PHE A 524 -22.32 -6.45 18.57
N GLY A 525 -21.47 -5.52 18.17
CA GLY A 525 -20.06 -5.50 18.52
C GLY A 525 -19.81 -4.39 19.54
N ILE A 526 -19.34 -4.76 20.71
CA ILE A 526 -19.09 -3.85 21.84
C ILE A 526 -17.59 -3.70 22.00
N PRO A 527 -16.97 -2.56 21.64
CA PRO A 527 -15.55 -2.32 21.86
C PRO A 527 -15.33 -2.10 23.37
N VAL A 528 -14.58 -3.02 23.99
CA VAL A 528 -14.23 -2.92 25.42
C VAL A 528 -12.94 -2.13 25.60
N THR A 529 -11.98 -2.35 24.72
CA THR A 529 -10.73 -1.61 24.60
C THR A 529 -10.41 -1.35 23.14
N GLU A 530 -9.30 -0.68 22.84
CA GLU A 530 -8.84 -0.47 21.45
C GLU A 530 -8.50 -1.79 20.72
N THR A 531 -8.28 -2.87 21.44
CA THR A 531 -7.91 -4.18 20.90
C THR A 531 -8.90 -5.29 21.18
N ASP A 532 -9.88 -5.05 22.06
CA ASP A 532 -10.84 -6.04 22.53
C ASP A 532 -12.25 -5.69 22.11
N THR A 533 -12.92 -6.63 21.47
CA THR A 533 -14.33 -6.51 21.09
C THR A 533 -15.12 -7.71 21.59
N VAL A 534 -16.23 -7.47 22.24
CA VAL A 534 -17.23 -8.48 22.62
C VAL A 534 -18.37 -8.43 21.59
N PHE A 535 -18.81 -9.60 21.16
CA PHE A 535 -19.91 -9.75 20.22
C PHE A 535 -21.08 -10.44 20.90
N LEU A 536 -22.28 -9.88 20.72
CA LEU A 536 -23.54 -10.50 21.14
C LEU A 536 -24.46 -10.55 19.93
N GLY A 537 -25.01 -11.70 19.63
CA GLY A 537 -25.88 -11.86 18.47
C GLY A 537 -27.00 -12.86 18.69
N VAL A 538 -27.98 -12.79 17.82
CA VAL A 538 -29.07 -13.76 17.70
C VAL A 538 -29.24 -14.07 16.22
N ASN A 539 -29.32 -15.34 15.90
CA ASN A 539 -29.58 -15.80 14.54
C ASN A 539 -30.85 -16.66 14.54
N ALA A 540 -31.65 -16.56 13.49
CA ALA A 540 -32.69 -17.52 13.16
C ALA A 540 -32.23 -18.30 11.94
N GLU A 541 -32.06 -19.60 12.07
CA GLU A 541 -31.53 -20.42 10.99
C GLU A 541 -32.39 -21.66 10.77
N GLN A 542 -32.49 -22.07 9.52
CA GLN A 542 -33.10 -23.30 9.08
C GLN A 542 -32.05 -24.13 8.36
N THR A 543 -31.83 -25.37 8.83
CA THR A 543 -30.88 -26.29 8.22
C THR A 543 -31.61 -27.53 7.72
N GLN A 544 -31.25 -28.01 6.53
CA GLN A 544 -31.77 -29.21 5.92
C GLN A 544 -30.62 -30.01 5.27
N VAL A 545 -30.64 -31.30 5.46
CA VAL A 545 -29.76 -32.24 4.75
C VAL A 545 -30.52 -32.81 3.56
N LYS A 546 -29.99 -32.64 2.35
CA LYS A 546 -30.56 -33.21 1.11
C LYS A 546 -29.68 -34.32 0.58
N GLU A 547 -30.30 -35.37 0.11
CA GLU A 547 -29.60 -36.49 -0.54
C GLU A 547 -28.90 -36.10 -1.84
N GLY A 548 -27.79 -36.76 -2.12
CA GLY A 548 -27.14 -36.72 -3.45
C GLY A 548 -27.84 -37.67 -4.41
N VAL A 549 -27.61 -37.47 -5.70
CA VAL A 549 -28.20 -38.32 -6.75
C VAL A 549 -27.51 -39.70 -6.75
N GLY A 550 -28.29 -40.77 -6.61
CA GLY A 550 -27.82 -42.14 -6.79
C GLY A 550 -27.08 -42.80 -5.62
N ILE A 551 -27.12 -42.20 -4.41
CA ILE A 551 -26.40 -42.70 -3.24
C ILE A 551 -27.34 -42.71 -2.04
N GLN A 552 -27.37 -43.80 -1.29
CA GLN A 552 -28.12 -43.87 -0.04
C GLN A 552 -27.48 -43.03 1.04
N MET A 553 -28.29 -42.19 1.69
CA MET A 553 -27.88 -41.38 2.83
C MET A 553 -27.51 -42.28 4.01
N PRO A 554 -26.39 -42.02 4.71
CA PRO A 554 -26.07 -42.65 5.96
C PRO A 554 -27.20 -42.50 6.97
N ASP A 555 -27.53 -43.59 7.71
CA ASP A 555 -28.64 -43.62 8.69
C ASP A 555 -28.50 -42.50 9.74
N LEU A 556 -27.28 -42.14 10.10
CA LEU A 556 -26.95 -41.08 11.05
C LEU A 556 -27.44 -39.67 10.60
N LEU A 557 -27.63 -39.46 9.28
CA LEU A 557 -28.09 -38.19 8.72
C LEU A 557 -29.59 -38.15 8.42
N ARG A 558 -30.28 -39.30 8.45
CA ARG A 558 -31.73 -39.39 8.17
C ARG A 558 -32.60 -38.47 9.02
N PRO A 559 -32.32 -38.28 10.36
CA PRO A 559 -33.10 -37.35 11.18
C PRO A 559 -33.07 -35.90 10.70
N TYR A 560 -32.09 -35.54 9.87
CA TYR A 560 -31.89 -34.15 9.38
C TYR A 560 -32.38 -33.93 7.94
N ILE A 561 -33.07 -34.91 7.32
CA ILE A 561 -33.72 -34.72 6.00
C ILE A 561 -34.82 -33.69 6.12
N GLU A 562 -35.57 -33.71 7.22
CA GLU A 562 -36.51 -32.67 7.54
C GLU A 562 -35.80 -31.38 7.93
N LYS A 563 -36.48 -30.28 7.71
CA LYS A 563 -35.97 -28.94 8.04
C LYS A 563 -35.84 -28.82 9.56
N GLN A 564 -34.66 -28.51 10.03
CA GLN A 564 -34.38 -28.25 11.43
C GLN A 564 -34.23 -26.74 11.64
N THR A 565 -35.04 -26.21 12.52
CA THR A 565 -34.95 -24.80 12.93
C THR A 565 -34.09 -24.64 14.18
N ALA A 566 -33.33 -23.53 14.28
CA ALA A 566 -32.56 -23.18 15.46
C ALA A 566 -32.55 -21.64 15.65
N LEU A 567 -32.52 -21.24 16.92
CA LEU A 567 -32.39 -19.82 17.30
C LEU A 567 -31.14 -19.65 18.18
N PRO A 568 -29.92 -19.76 17.61
CA PRO A 568 -28.71 -19.64 18.41
C PRO A 568 -28.48 -18.18 18.86
N ILE A 569 -28.21 -18.03 20.14
CA ILE A 569 -27.65 -16.83 20.75
C ILE A 569 -26.15 -16.99 20.68
N THR A 570 -25.48 -16.02 20.07
CA THR A 570 -24.03 -15.99 19.85
C THR A 570 -23.36 -15.06 20.84
N VAL A 571 -22.34 -15.52 21.52
CA VAL A 571 -21.44 -14.70 22.34
C VAL A 571 -20.03 -14.89 21.81
N GLY A 572 -19.37 -13.80 21.52
CA GLY A 572 -18.00 -13.82 21.02
C GLY A 572 -17.10 -12.80 21.73
N TRP A 573 -15.83 -13.07 21.72
CA TRP A 573 -14.79 -12.11 22.13
C TRP A 573 -13.58 -12.28 21.22
N ALA A 574 -13.02 -11.17 20.80
CA ALA A 574 -11.80 -11.15 20.00
C ALA A 574 -10.82 -10.09 20.52
N ARG A 575 -9.55 -10.49 20.60
CA ARG A 575 -8.42 -9.61 20.90
C ARG A 575 -7.35 -9.81 19.83
N ASP A 576 -7.04 -8.77 19.05
CA ASP A 576 -6.00 -8.82 18.02
C ASP A 576 -4.91 -7.78 18.32
N ARG A 577 -3.73 -8.26 18.66
CA ARG A 577 -2.52 -7.46 18.93
C ARG A 577 -1.38 -7.80 17.99
N ARG A 578 -1.67 -8.40 16.84
CA ARG A 578 -0.65 -8.70 15.83
C ARG A 578 -0.20 -7.42 15.13
N ASP A 579 1.08 -7.38 14.76
CA ASP A 579 1.67 -6.28 13.97
C ASP A 579 1.13 -6.22 12.52
N SER A 580 0.67 -7.33 11.99
CA SER A 580 0.07 -7.44 10.66
C SER A 580 -0.96 -8.57 10.63
N ALA A 581 -2.05 -8.36 9.89
CA ALA A 581 -3.05 -9.41 9.66
C ALA A 581 -2.59 -10.44 8.61
N LEU A 582 -1.82 -9.99 7.59
CA LEU A 582 -1.39 -10.81 6.45
C LEU A 582 -0.02 -11.46 6.67
N VAL A 583 0.92 -10.72 7.26
CA VAL A 583 2.32 -11.15 7.47
C VAL A 583 2.70 -10.91 8.93
N PRO A 584 2.06 -11.57 9.89
CA PRO A 584 2.38 -11.33 11.29
C PRO A 584 3.78 -11.84 11.62
N THR A 585 4.50 -11.02 12.40
CA THR A 585 5.82 -11.36 12.93
C THR A 585 5.87 -11.27 14.45
N ARG A 586 4.94 -10.51 15.05
CA ARG A 586 4.86 -10.24 16.49
C ARG A 586 3.41 -10.10 16.95
N GLY A 587 3.15 -10.47 18.19
CA GLY A 587 1.87 -10.25 18.85
C GLY A 587 0.98 -11.49 18.91
N ALA A 588 -0.25 -11.33 19.33
CA ALA A 588 -1.19 -12.42 19.56
C ALA A 588 -2.58 -12.11 19.03
N LEU A 589 -3.29 -13.18 18.60
CA LEU A 589 -4.72 -13.18 18.32
C LEU A 589 -5.40 -14.18 19.24
N GLN A 590 -6.47 -13.74 19.89
CA GLN A 590 -7.34 -14.60 20.69
C GLN A 590 -8.77 -14.41 20.22
N ARG A 591 -9.49 -15.51 20.06
CA ARG A 591 -10.91 -15.51 19.70
C ARG A 591 -11.65 -16.55 20.52
N PHE A 592 -12.75 -16.14 21.11
CA PHE A 592 -13.73 -17.02 21.72
C PHE A 592 -15.07 -16.82 21.00
N ASN A 593 -15.72 -17.92 20.65
CA ASN A 593 -17.09 -17.89 20.10
C ASN A 593 -17.90 -19.00 20.78
N SER A 594 -19.14 -18.66 21.11
CA SER A 594 -20.10 -19.60 21.68
C SER A 594 -21.47 -19.36 21.04
N ASP A 595 -22.12 -20.45 20.64
CA ASP A 595 -23.48 -20.47 20.12
C ASP A 595 -24.34 -21.38 21.03
N VAL A 596 -25.42 -20.84 21.54
CA VAL A 596 -26.38 -21.61 22.40
C VAL A 596 -27.77 -21.49 21.80
N SER A 597 -28.35 -22.57 21.39
CA SER A 597 -29.73 -22.68 20.89
C SER A 597 -30.60 -23.47 21.86
N LEU A 598 -31.60 -22.81 22.42
CA LEU A 598 -32.57 -23.39 23.34
C LEU A 598 -33.99 -23.44 22.75
N ALA A 599 -34.15 -22.89 21.54
CA ALA A 599 -35.43 -22.82 20.85
C ALA A 599 -35.31 -23.36 19.42
N GLY A 600 -36.43 -23.88 18.89
CA GLY A 600 -36.48 -24.55 17.60
C GLY A 600 -36.38 -26.09 17.75
N ASP A 601 -35.98 -26.75 16.68
CA ASP A 601 -35.83 -28.21 16.64
C ASP A 601 -34.48 -28.67 17.18
N ALA A 602 -33.42 -27.87 16.95
CA ALA A 602 -32.05 -28.17 17.35
C ALA A 602 -31.68 -27.42 18.64
N HIS A 603 -31.49 -28.17 19.74
CA HIS A 603 -31.04 -27.60 21.01
C HIS A 603 -29.58 -28.02 21.26
N PHE A 604 -28.68 -27.02 21.31
CA PHE A 604 -27.25 -27.26 21.49
C PHE A 604 -26.52 -26.11 22.13
N ALA A 605 -25.37 -26.38 22.72
CA ALA A 605 -24.34 -25.41 23.04
C ALA A 605 -23.06 -25.79 22.29
N ARG A 606 -22.40 -24.79 21.71
CA ARG A 606 -21.13 -24.94 21.01
C ARG A 606 -20.22 -23.81 21.41
N ALA A 607 -18.96 -24.09 21.74
CA ALA A 607 -17.97 -23.10 22.07
C ALA A 607 -16.64 -23.41 21.37
N SER A 608 -15.92 -22.40 20.95
CA SER A 608 -14.58 -22.53 20.39
C SER A 608 -13.67 -21.44 20.89
N TYR A 609 -12.42 -21.79 21.15
CA TYR A 609 -11.37 -20.84 21.52
C TYR A 609 -10.15 -21.05 20.65
N GLN A 610 -9.68 -19.98 20.03
CA GLN A 610 -8.48 -19.92 19.21
C GLN A 610 -7.47 -18.98 19.83
N PHE A 611 -6.23 -19.45 19.97
CA PHE A 611 -5.08 -18.68 20.41
C PHE A 611 -3.97 -18.78 19.38
N GLN A 612 -3.49 -17.63 18.90
CA GLN A 612 -2.33 -17.52 18.02
C GLN A 612 -1.29 -16.60 18.65
N GLN A 613 -0.04 -17.02 18.67
CA GLN A 613 1.07 -16.24 19.19
C GLN A 613 2.21 -16.19 18.15
N TYR A 614 2.73 -15.00 17.89
CA TYR A 614 3.88 -14.77 17.03
C TYR A 614 5.01 -14.17 17.85
N ILE A 615 6.18 -14.81 17.85
CA ILE A 615 7.35 -14.44 18.65
C ILE A 615 8.50 -14.20 17.68
N PRO A 616 8.99 -12.95 17.52
CA PRO A 616 10.17 -12.67 16.73
C PRO A 616 11.42 -13.18 17.50
N LEU A 617 12.05 -14.22 16.98
CA LEU A 617 13.32 -14.73 17.53
C LEU A 617 14.49 -13.84 17.15
N THR A 618 14.45 -13.31 15.93
CA THR A 618 15.40 -12.33 15.40
C THR A 618 14.63 -11.39 14.45
N LYS A 619 15.35 -10.44 13.83
CA LYS A 619 14.78 -9.61 12.75
C LYS A 619 14.28 -10.45 11.54
N LYS A 620 14.81 -11.65 11.35
CA LYS A 620 14.51 -12.55 10.20
C LYS A 620 13.63 -13.73 10.56
N TYR A 621 13.71 -14.25 11.79
CA TYR A 621 13.05 -15.49 12.19
C TYR A 621 11.89 -15.23 13.13
N THR A 622 10.76 -15.88 12.84
CA THR A 622 9.55 -15.81 13.66
C THR A 622 9.11 -17.22 14.03
N PHE A 623 8.81 -17.42 15.30
CA PHE A 623 8.13 -18.62 15.76
C PHE A 623 6.63 -18.31 15.92
N ALA A 624 5.78 -19.17 15.37
CA ALA A 624 4.33 -19.04 15.47
C ALA A 624 3.74 -20.28 16.15
N PHE A 625 2.81 -20.06 17.04
CA PHE A 625 2.03 -21.10 17.70
C PHE A 625 0.55 -20.81 17.53
N ASN A 626 -0.25 -21.84 17.21
CA ASN A 626 -1.70 -21.79 17.16
C ASN A 626 -2.30 -22.94 17.94
N ALA A 627 -3.31 -22.66 18.75
CA ALA A 627 -4.14 -23.65 19.41
C ALA A 627 -5.61 -23.34 19.11
N ASP A 628 -6.38 -24.34 18.72
CA ASP A 628 -7.81 -24.22 18.41
C ASP A 628 -8.55 -25.37 19.09
N VAL A 629 -9.37 -25.02 20.10
CA VAL A 629 -10.15 -25.94 20.92
C VAL A 629 -11.62 -25.70 20.66
N GLY A 630 -12.37 -26.76 20.48
CA GLY A 630 -13.81 -26.68 20.27
C GLY A 630 -14.55 -27.71 21.15
N LEU A 631 -15.69 -27.29 21.70
CA LEU A 631 -16.59 -28.09 22.51
C LEU A 631 -18.02 -27.90 22.04
N GLY A 632 -18.76 -28.97 21.94
CA GLY A 632 -20.19 -28.98 21.60
C GLY A 632 -20.95 -30.04 22.40
N GLN A 633 -22.16 -29.69 22.77
CA GLN A 633 -23.04 -30.56 23.52
C GLN A 633 -24.50 -30.34 23.11
N GLY A 634 -25.25 -31.42 23.00
CA GLY A 634 -26.70 -31.35 22.88
C GLY A 634 -27.34 -30.93 24.20
N LEU A 635 -28.46 -30.25 24.16
CA LEU A 635 -29.17 -29.73 25.30
C LEU A 635 -30.61 -30.30 25.33
N ASN A 636 -31.23 -30.24 26.49
CA ASN A 636 -32.64 -30.68 26.71
C ASN A 636 -32.92 -32.11 26.23
N GLY A 637 -31.95 -33.01 26.45
CA GLY A 637 -32.08 -34.43 26.05
C GLY A 637 -31.94 -34.69 24.55
N LYS A 638 -31.62 -33.68 23.74
CA LYS A 638 -31.34 -33.82 22.29
C LYS A 638 -29.86 -34.05 22.04
N GLU A 639 -29.58 -34.85 21.02
CA GLU A 639 -28.20 -35.05 20.56
C GLU A 639 -27.63 -33.77 19.94
N PHE A 640 -26.30 -33.61 20.00
CA PHE A 640 -25.62 -32.52 19.33
C PHE A 640 -25.77 -32.65 17.81
N PRO A 641 -26.27 -31.61 17.09
CA PRO A 641 -26.53 -31.74 15.67
C PRO A 641 -25.26 -32.00 14.86
N LEU A 642 -25.26 -33.07 14.04
CA LEU A 642 -24.12 -33.47 13.21
C LEU A 642 -23.64 -32.35 12.28
N PHE A 643 -24.54 -31.50 11.77
CA PHE A 643 -24.18 -30.37 10.91
C PHE A 643 -23.47 -29.23 11.65
N LYS A 644 -23.38 -29.29 12.98
CA LYS A 644 -22.60 -28.39 13.84
C LYS A 644 -21.27 -28.98 14.29
N ASN A 645 -20.96 -30.24 13.94
CA ASN A 645 -19.71 -30.91 14.29
C ASN A 645 -18.49 -30.15 13.79
N TYR A 646 -17.41 -30.34 14.52
CA TYR A 646 -16.07 -29.88 14.11
C TYR A 646 -15.43 -30.97 13.23
N TYR A 647 -14.65 -30.49 12.27
CA TYR A 647 -13.87 -31.32 11.37
C TYR A 647 -12.40 -30.92 11.46
N VAL A 648 -11.50 -31.91 11.42
CA VAL A 648 -10.05 -31.72 11.50
C VAL A 648 -9.36 -32.49 10.36
N GLY A 649 -8.25 -32.00 9.89
CA GLY A 649 -7.46 -32.50 8.75
C GLY A 649 -7.39 -31.51 7.59
N GLY A 650 -6.28 -31.48 6.89
CA GLY A 650 -6.03 -30.61 5.74
C GLY A 650 -5.35 -29.28 6.08
N LEU A 651 -5.17 -28.45 5.05
CA LEU A 651 -4.43 -27.16 5.11
C LEU A 651 -4.89 -26.20 6.21
N GLY A 652 -6.16 -26.25 6.59
CA GLY A 652 -6.74 -25.34 7.59
C GLY A 652 -6.56 -25.79 9.04
N SER A 653 -6.04 -27.01 9.28
CA SER A 653 -5.92 -27.56 10.63
C SER A 653 -4.66 -28.41 10.80
N VAL A 654 -4.64 -29.66 10.34
CA VAL A 654 -3.50 -30.58 10.44
C VAL A 654 -3.07 -31.00 9.03
N ARG A 655 -1.97 -30.44 8.57
CA ARG A 655 -1.42 -30.71 7.23
C ARG A 655 -0.85 -32.15 7.15
N GLY A 656 -0.76 -32.67 5.93
CA GLY A 656 -0.29 -34.06 5.71
C GLY A 656 -1.39 -35.10 5.77
N PHE A 657 -2.58 -34.72 6.23
CA PHE A 657 -3.78 -35.55 6.22
C PHE A 657 -4.85 -34.98 5.30
N GLU A 658 -5.70 -35.85 4.78
CA GLU A 658 -6.82 -35.44 3.94
C GLU A 658 -7.81 -34.60 4.76
N ARG A 659 -8.45 -33.65 4.11
CA ARG A 659 -9.42 -32.75 4.77
C ARG A 659 -10.52 -33.55 5.47
N ASN A 660 -10.83 -33.15 6.71
CA ASN A 660 -11.96 -33.68 7.51
C ASN A 660 -11.89 -35.16 7.86
N THR A 661 -10.71 -35.80 7.78
CA THR A 661 -10.58 -37.25 8.05
C THR A 661 -10.02 -37.56 9.42
N LEU A 662 -9.59 -36.57 10.21
CA LEU A 662 -9.08 -36.80 11.57
C LEU A 662 -10.19 -36.69 12.60
N GLY A 663 -10.74 -37.83 12.98
CA GLY A 663 -11.86 -37.90 13.92
C GLY A 663 -12.32 -39.33 14.21
N PRO A 664 -13.54 -39.47 14.72
CA PRO A 664 -14.16 -40.78 14.89
C PRO A 664 -14.11 -41.60 13.60
N PRO A 665 -13.93 -42.91 13.69
CA PRO A 665 -13.80 -43.75 12.52
C PRO A 665 -15.01 -43.60 11.58
N PRO A 666 -14.80 -43.76 10.28
CA PRO A 666 -15.88 -43.59 9.33
C PRO A 666 -16.99 -44.60 9.59
N SER A 667 -18.22 -44.10 9.67
CA SER A 667 -19.41 -44.94 9.73
C SER A 667 -19.61 -45.64 8.39
N GLN A 668 -19.73 -46.98 8.39
CA GLN A 668 -20.09 -47.78 7.23
C GLN A 668 -21.58 -48.08 7.29
N SER A 669 -22.33 -47.71 6.28
CA SER A 669 -23.73 -48.09 6.11
C SER A 669 -23.87 -48.82 4.78
N GLY A 670 -23.93 -50.17 4.81
CA GLY A 670 -24.11 -50.99 3.62
C GLY A 670 -23.06 -50.77 2.51
N ASN A 671 -23.48 -50.65 1.27
CA ASN A 671 -22.64 -50.37 0.09
C ASN A 671 -22.22 -48.89 -0.05
N SER A 672 -22.39 -48.09 0.99
CA SER A 672 -22.12 -46.64 0.96
C SER A 672 -20.64 -46.34 1.22
N ALA A 673 -20.15 -45.26 0.61
CA ALA A 673 -18.82 -44.74 0.87
C ALA A 673 -18.62 -44.39 2.36
N SER A 674 -17.41 -44.57 2.86
CA SER A 674 -17.05 -44.26 4.24
C SER A 674 -17.37 -42.78 4.58
N PHE A 675 -18.14 -42.55 5.61
CA PHE A 675 -18.59 -41.25 6.09
C PHE A 675 -17.85 -40.86 7.36
N TYR A 676 -17.12 -39.69 7.30
CA TYR A 676 -16.45 -39.12 8.47
C TYR A 676 -17.41 -38.14 9.15
N PRO A 677 -17.97 -38.47 10.31
CA PRO A 677 -19.01 -37.65 10.95
C PRO A 677 -18.43 -36.35 11.58
N GLY A 678 -17.10 -36.25 11.70
CA GLY A 678 -16.50 -35.23 12.57
C GLY A 678 -16.81 -35.50 14.03
N GLY A 679 -16.79 -34.50 14.88
CA GLY A 679 -17.14 -34.63 16.27
C GLY A 679 -17.54 -33.31 16.93
N PRO A 680 -18.30 -33.39 18.05
CA PRO A 680 -18.66 -32.20 18.81
C PRO A 680 -17.48 -31.58 19.55
N LYS A 681 -16.34 -32.25 19.64
CA LYS A 681 -15.14 -31.77 20.33
C LYS A 681 -13.96 -31.77 19.36
N LYS A 682 -13.04 -30.80 19.49
CA LYS A 682 -11.79 -30.74 18.70
C LYS A 682 -10.63 -30.21 19.51
N LEU A 683 -9.43 -30.69 19.17
CA LEU A 683 -8.16 -30.13 19.58
C LEU A 683 -7.27 -29.99 18.32
N VAL A 684 -6.69 -28.83 18.12
CA VAL A 684 -5.71 -28.58 17.05
C VAL A 684 -4.59 -27.70 17.59
N PHE A 685 -3.37 -28.11 17.34
CA PHE A 685 -2.15 -27.37 17.68
C PHE A 685 -1.25 -27.31 16.46
N ASN A 686 -0.71 -26.12 16.19
CA ASN A 686 0.24 -25.90 15.11
C ASN A 686 1.43 -25.10 15.67
N ALA A 687 2.62 -25.54 15.35
CA ALA A 687 3.86 -24.81 15.61
C ALA A 687 4.59 -24.60 14.30
N GLU A 688 4.95 -23.36 14.00
CA GLU A 688 5.64 -23.00 12.76
C GLU A 688 6.90 -22.17 13.06
N PHE A 689 8.00 -22.53 12.41
CA PHE A 689 9.22 -21.72 12.33
C PHE A 689 9.27 -21.05 10.96
N ILE A 690 9.17 -19.73 10.93
CA ILE A 690 8.99 -18.94 9.71
C ILE A 690 10.26 -18.13 9.44
N THR A 691 10.73 -18.18 8.18
CA THR A 691 11.87 -17.39 7.70
C THR A 691 11.55 -16.76 6.35
N PRO A 692 12.07 -15.54 6.05
CA PRO A 692 12.05 -15.04 4.69
C PRO A 692 12.71 -16.04 3.74
N PHE A 693 12.30 -16.06 2.49
CA PHE A 693 12.91 -16.94 1.49
C PHE A 693 14.35 -16.50 1.23
N PRO A 694 15.34 -17.43 1.24
CA PRO A 694 16.73 -17.08 0.98
C PRO A 694 16.89 -16.38 -0.38
N GLY A 695 17.57 -15.24 -0.41
CA GLY A 695 17.73 -14.41 -1.60
C GLY A 695 16.60 -13.43 -1.91
N ALA A 696 15.50 -13.42 -1.14
CA ALA A 696 14.42 -12.43 -1.30
C ALA A 696 14.72 -11.06 -0.65
N GLY A 697 15.93 -10.87 -0.10
CA GLY A 697 16.31 -9.62 0.56
C GLY A 697 15.42 -9.31 1.78
N ASN A 698 14.89 -8.10 1.82
CA ASN A 698 13.97 -7.65 2.89
C ASN A 698 12.49 -7.97 2.61
N ASP A 699 12.19 -8.66 1.50
CA ASP A 699 10.81 -9.04 1.18
C ASP A 699 10.32 -10.12 2.14
N ARG A 700 9.26 -9.79 2.89
CA ARG A 700 8.61 -10.70 3.83
C ARG A 700 7.36 -11.37 3.25
N THR A 701 6.99 -11.05 2.03
CA THR A 701 5.82 -11.65 1.38
C THR A 701 6.07 -13.07 0.89
N LEU A 702 7.34 -13.40 0.60
CA LEU A 702 7.79 -14.73 0.23
C LEU A 702 8.56 -15.37 1.39
N ARG A 703 8.02 -16.47 1.96
CA ARG A 703 8.53 -17.08 3.19
C ARG A 703 8.57 -18.59 3.09
N LEU A 704 9.59 -19.16 3.70
CA LEU A 704 9.66 -20.58 4.02
C LEU A 704 9.19 -20.81 5.46
N PHE A 705 8.61 -21.96 5.71
CA PHE A 705 8.27 -22.38 7.07
C PHE A 705 8.46 -23.87 7.25
N GLY A 706 8.99 -24.25 8.41
CA GLY A 706 8.93 -25.61 8.92
C GLY A 706 7.82 -25.70 9.96
N PHE A 707 7.10 -26.81 10.03
CA PHE A 707 5.97 -26.90 10.92
C PHE A 707 5.77 -28.29 11.53
N THR A 708 5.10 -28.31 12.65
CA THR A 708 4.53 -29.50 13.28
C THR A 708 3.08 -29.22 13.64
N ASP A 709 2.18 -30.09 13.19
CA ASP A 709 0.75 -29.99 13.44
C ASP A 709 0.29 -31.21 14.22
N ALA A 710 -0.60 -30.99 15.17
CA ALA A 710 -1.27 -32.07 15.93
C ALA A 710 -2.75 -31.77 16.07
N GLY A 711 -3.62 -32.72 15.87
CA GLY A 711 -5.04 -32.46 16.09
C GLY A 711 -5.96 -33.64 15.75
N ARG A 712 -7.19 -33.55 16.28
CA ARG A 712 -8.26 -34.52 16.07
C ARG A 712 -9.61 -33.93 16.47
N ALA A 713 -10.67 -34.40 15.83
CA ALA A 713 -12.04 -34.30 16.34
C ALA A 713 -12.39 -35.52 17.16
N PHE A 714 -13.19 -35.35 18.22
CA PHE A 714 -13.56 -36.41 19.13
C PHE A 714 -15.08 -36.61 19.12
N GLY A 715 -15.52 -37.85 19.25
CA GLY A 715 -16.92 -38.19 19.35
C GLY A 715 -17.58 -37.71 20.65
N ALA A 716 -18.91 -37.76 20.74
CA ALA A 716 -19.65 -37.28 21.90
C ALA A 716 -19.23 -37.97 23.20
N ASN A 717 -19.09 -39.28 23.16
CA ASN A 717 -18.72 -40.12 24.30
C ASN A 717 -17.20 -40.41 24.39
N GLU A 718 -16.40 -39.70 23.58
CA GLU A 718 -14.95 -39.86 23.54
C GLU A 718 -14.30 -38.79 24.40
N ASP A 719 -13.36 -39.15 25.26
CA ASP A 719 -12.58 -38.22 26.04
C ASP A 719 -11.53 -37.57 25.17
N MET A 720 -11.38 -36.24 25.36
CA MET A 720 -10.34 -35.46 24.71
C MET A 720 -8.99 -35.76 25.36
N SER A 721 -8.14 -36.47 24.63
CA SER A 721 -6.83 -36.89 25.13
C SER A 721 -5.73 -36.55 24.09
N LEU A 722 -4.55 -36.16 24.57
CA LEU A 722 -3.42 -35.76 23.72
C LEU A 722 -2.78 -36.98 23.04
N ASP A 723 -2.85 -38.17 23.60
CA ASP A 723 -2.33 -39.43 23.03
C ASP A 723 -3.09 -39.89 21.79
N LYS A 724 -4.33 -39.42 21.64
CA LYS A 724 -5.17 -39.73 20.48
C LYS A 724 -4.97 -38.78 19.31
N LEU A 725 -4.15 -37.75 19.46
CA LEU A 725 -3.92 -36.78 18.38
C LEU A 725 -3.15 -37.44 17.24
N SER A 726 -3.55 -37.09 16.01
CA SER A 726 -2.76 -37.35 14.81
C SER A 726 -1.75 -36.25 14.64
N VAL A 727 -0.50 -36.61 14.38
CA VAL A 727 0.63 -35.65 14.33
C VAL A 727 1.33 -35.71 12.97
N SER A 728 1.67 -34.57 12.44
CA SER A 728 2.49 -34.45 11.22
C SER A 728 3.58 -33.38 11.39
N ALA A 729 4.64 -33.52 10.62
CA ALA A 729 5.64 -32.48 10.47
C ALA A 729 5.97 -32.28 8.98
N GLY A 730 6.41 -31.09 8.64
CA GLY A 730 6.68 -30.77 7.25
C GLY A 730 7.30 -29.41 7.04
N VAL A 731 7.44 -29.07 5.76
CA VAL A 731 7.95 -27.79 5.31
C VAL A 731 6.99 -27.17 4.30
N GLY A 732 7.06 -25.87 4.14
CA GLY A 732 6.19 -25.20 3.19
C GLY A 732 6.72 -23.85 2.74
N LEU A 733 6.05 -23.33 1.72
CA LEU A 733 6.29 -22.04 1.10
C LEU A 733 5.00 -21.22 1.15
N SER A 734 5.10 -19.99 1.58
CA SER A 734 4.00 -19.01 1.54
C SER A 734 4.45 -17.78 0.78
N TRP A 735 3.66 -17.36 -0.17
CA TRP A 735 3.93 -16.17 -0.98
C TRP A 735 2.66 -15.34 -1.17
N ILE A 736 2.71 -14.07 -0.81
CA ILE A 736 1.67 -13.10 -1.14
C ILE A 736 2.02 -12.53 -2.51
N SER A 737 1.53 -13.20 -3.56
CA SER A 737 1.77 -12.81 -4.94
C SER A 737 0.78 -11.72 -5.41
N PRO A 738 1.06 -11.03 -6.54
CA PRO A 738 0.10 -10.12 -7.15
C PRO A 738 -1.24 -10.77 -7.54
N MET A 739 -1.24 -12.10 -7.76
CA MET A 739 -2.44 -12.90 -8.05
C MET A 739 -3.15 -13.40 -6.77
N GLY A 740 -2.65 -13.05 -5.60
CA GLY A 740 -3.18 -13.49 -4.31
C GLY A 740 -2.24 -14.41 -3.53
N PRO A 741 -2.65 -14.86 -2.36
CA PRO A 741 -1.83 -15.72 -1.51
C PRO A 741 -1.64 -17.11 -2.12
N LEU A 742 -0.39 -17.56 -2.13
CA LEU A 742 0.01 -18.90 -2.53
C LEU A 742 0.56 -19.62 -1.31
N ARG A 743 0.14 -20.84 -1.07
CA ARG A 743 0.67 -21.69 0.01
C ARG A 743 0.89 -23.10 -0.49
N PHE A 744 2.10 -23.62 -0.28
CA PHE A 744 2.47 -24.99 -0.56
C PHE A 744 2.97 -25.62 0.72
N SER A 745 2.60 -26.84 0.99
CA SER A 745 3.12 -27.61 2.12
C SER A 745 3.32 -29.07 1.75
N TYR A 746 4.42 -29.62 2.18
CA TYR A 746 4.70 -31.04 2.15
C TYR A 746 4.89 -31.54 3.57
N ALA A 747 4.08 -32.51 3.96
CA ALA A 747 4.06 -33.01 5.32
C ALA A 747 4.11 -34.54 5.34
N THR A 748 4.78 -35.05 6.34
CA THR A 748 4.82 -36.49 6.65
C THR A 748 4.09 -36.73 7.97
N PRO A 749 3.12 -37.62 8.01
CA PRO A 749 2.50 -38.07 9.26
C PRO A 749 3.53 -38.74 10.16
N ILE A 750 3.58 -38.35 11.43
CA ILE A 750 4.42 -38.94 12.49
C ILE A 750 3.58 -39.93 13.29
N VAL A 751 2.38 -39.49 13.71
CA VAL A 751 1.42 -40.28 14.42
C VAL A 751 0.11 -40.27 13.64
N LYS A 752 -0.45 -41.45 13.38
CA LYS A 752 -1.76 -41.59 12.74
C LYS A 752 -2.64 -42.57 13.53
N GLN A 753 -3.91 -42.30 13.49
CA GLN A 753 -4.93 -43.18 14.09
C GLN A 753 -5.64 -44.03 13.01
N THR A 754 -6.36 -45.03 13.44
CA THR A 754 -7.15 -45.88 12.53
C THR A 754 -8.19 -45.06 11.79
N GLY A 755 -8.20 -45.14 10.46
CA GLY A 755 -9.13 -44.38 9.60
C GLY A 755 -8.56 -43.07 9.04
N ASP A 756 -7.43 -42.58 9.55
CA ASP A 756 -6.80 -41.36 9.03
C ASP A 756 -6.32 -41.54 7.60
N ARG A 757 -6.67 -40.60 6.72
CA ARG A 757 -6.21 -40.58 5.32
C ARG A 757 -5.09 -39.61 5.14
N ILE A 758 -4.07 -39.99 4.36
CA ILE A 758 -2.84 -39.23 4.16
C ILE A 758 -2.92 -38.46 2.86
N GLN A 759 -2.60 -37.15 2.91
CA GLN A 759 -2.37 -36.30 1.76
C GLN A 759 -1.12 -35.44 1.99
N ARG A 760 0.05 -35.95 1.58
CA ARG A 760 1.34 -35.32 1.90
C ARG A 760 1.53 -33.96 1.26
N LEU A 761 1.18 -33.83 -0.02
CA LEU A 761 1.29 -32.56 -0.75
C LEU A 761 -0.04 -31.82 -0.75
N GLN A 762 -0.04 -30.63 -0.23
CA GLN A 762 -1.20 -29.76 -0.18
C GLN A 762 -0.83 -28.37 -0.64
N PHE A 763 -1.67 -27.77 -1.46
CA PHE A 763 -1.42 -26.42 -1.97
C PHE A 763 -2.71 -25.63 -2.15
N GLN A 764 -2.54 -24.32 -2.14
CA GLN A 764 -3.59 -23.36 -2.33
C GLN A 764 -3.02 -22.19 -3.14
N ILE A 765 -3.77 -21.74 -4.13
CA ILE A 765 -3.45 -20.62 -5.02
C ILE A 765 -4.64 -19.68 -5.00
N GLY A 766 -4.40 -18.39 -4.67
CA GLY A 766 -5.45 -17.41 -4.51
C GLY A 766 -6.21 -17.54 -3.20
N THR A 767 -7.31 -16.81 -3.08
CA THR A 767 -8.17 -16.87 -1.89
C THR A 767 -8.98 -18.16 -1.87
N SER A 768 -8.85 -18.93 -0.81
CA SER A 768 -9.76 -20.06 -0.49
C SER A 768 -10.63 -19.68 0.69
N PHE A 769 -11.80 -20.24 0.75
CA PHE A 769 -12.85 -19.95 1.75
C PHE A 769 -12.96 -21.04 2.79
#